data_eaf211d47eeffc570cff43e2599ecbe0
#
_entry.id   eaf211d47eeffc570cff43e2599ecbe0
#
_cell.length_a   1.000
_cell.length_b   1.000
_cell.length_c   1.000
_cell.angle_alpha   90.00
_cell.angle_beta   90.00
_cell.angle_gamma   90.00
#
_symmetry.space_group_name_H-M   'P 1'
#
loop_
_entity.id
_entity.type
_entity.pdbx_description
1 polymer ?
#
loop_
_entity_poly.entity_id
_entity_poly.type
_entity_poly.pdbx_seq_one_letter_code
_entity_poly.pdbx_strand_id
1 'polypeptide(L)'
;MNLKQMLVMSAMTAATLAQPVDAQNAPFIGRQRADQVAQTVKNGRLTPEALWGMGRIGGFALNQQGNMGVYSVTYYSIKQNKSHSVLYSYDMNTQESKCLTTSTKSEGGGVFIKGGSKIAFLSSESGSSQVWEMNPDGTERRQLSHEPDDVLEFLFSPDEAQVILIKEVESTTSIQKNDEDLPQATGIVCNDLMYKHWDQYVRAIPHPFVAAFDGNKISGTFDILKDEPYECPMLPFGGVEQLAWSPDGRQVAYTCRKKTGRDYAISTDSDIYLYDIQSGQTRNLCKPADYKEPEKNATVSLAQQSVNQQEGDCTVGYDQNPQFSPNGRYIAWTSMARDGYESARTRLCVLNLKTGSKTYVTESFESGVNEFCWTPDSKGFYFTGVWHGRTHVYTTNLKGEVNQLTRGDYDYSLLQALPFGRGVLVKRHSMSAADEVFTLVPEGKGLRIRQLTEENKAFYDQITMGEVKERWVKTSDGKDMLCWVIYPPHFDAKKKYPALLFCEGGPQSPVSQFWSYRWNFQVMAANDYIIIAPNRRGLPGFGMEWLEEISGDYSGQCMQDYLSAIDDLCREPYVDKDHLGAVGASFGGYSVYWLAGNHDKRFKAFIAHDGIYNTQQQYVETEELWFPNWDMGSAPWEKAANEQMQKAFATSPHLYVDRWDTPILCIHGQRDFRIEYTQAESAFTAARMRGLDAQLLLFPDENHWVLKPQNGILWQRTFFRWLDKWLKK
;
A
#
# COMPACT_ATOMS: atom_id res chain seq x y z
N MET A 1 13.63 -25.07 54.49
CA MET A 1 12.83 -24.56 53.38
C MET A 1 12.58 -25.70 52.40
N ASN A 2 11.33 -25.94 52.08
CA ASN A 2 10.88 -27.09 51.33
C ASN A 2 11.10 -26.81 49.79
N LEU A 3 11.44 -27.83 49.03
CA LEU A 3 11.72 -27.73 47.59
C LEU A 3 10.64 -26.97 46.80
N LYS A 4 9.38 -27.04 47.23
CA LYS A 4 8.27 -26.25 46.70
C LYS A 4 8.38 -24.74 46.99
N GLN A 5 8.94 -24.34 48.12
CA GLN A 5 9.16 -22.92 48.45
C GLN A 5 10.35 -22.33 47.69
N MET A 6 11.37 -23.12 47.36
CA MET A 6 12.48 -22.71 46.50
C MET A 6 12.04 -22.58 45.05
N LEU A 7 11.16 -23.46 44.56
CA LEU A 7 10.59 -23.36 43.19
C LEU A 7 9.65 -22.15 43.04
N VAL A 8 8.87 -21.82 44.06
CA VAL A 8 7.98 -20.65 44.05
C VAL A 8 8.78 -19.34 44.15
N MET A 9 9.83 -19.29 44.99
CA MET A 9 10.72 -18.11 45.05
C MET A 9 11.58 -17.94 43.79
N SER A 10 12.04 -19.05 43.19
CA SER A 10 12.74 -19.02 41.89
C SER A 10 11.83 -18.57 40.76
N ALA A 11 10.55 -18.98 40.75
CA ALA A 11 9.57 -18.52 39.75
C ALA A 11 9.16 -17.05 39.96
N MET A 12 9.04 -16.58 41.22
CA MET A 12 8.72 -15.18 41.51
C MET A 12 9.90 -14.23 41.26
N THR A 13 11.14 -14.64 41.54
CA THR A 13 12.34 -13.84 41.24
C THR A 13 12.66 -13.82 39.74
N ALA A 14 12.38 -14.88 39.00
CA ALA A 14 12.50 -14.89 37.54
C ALA A 14 11.43 -13.99 36.90
N ALA A 15 10.20 -13.98 37.44
CA ALA A 15 9.14 -13.13 36.91
C ALA A 15 9.38 -11.61 37.10
N THR A 16 10.08 -11.21 38.20
CA THR A 16 10.31 -9.78 38.49
C THR A 16 11.57 -9.19 37.84
N LEU A 17 12.54 -10.00 37.43
CA LEU A 17 13.75 -9.52 36.75
C LEU A 17 13.68 -9.64 35.23
N ALA A 18 12.72 -10.41 34.70
CA ALA A 18 12.55 -10.67 33.28
C ALA A 18 11.54 -9.74 32.59
N GLN A 19 10.81 -8.89 33.32
CA GLN A 19 9.69 -8.12 32.74
C GLN A 19 10.01 -7.24 31.53
N PRO A 20 11.14 -6.54 31.39
CA PRO A 20 11.39 -5.76 30.17
C PRO A 20 11.81 -6.63 28.97
N VAL A 21 12.40 -7.81 29.21
CA VAL A 21 12.86 -8.73 28.15
C VAL A 21 11.75 -9.73 27.80
N ASP A 22 10.96 -10.15 28.76
CA ASP A 22 9.83 -11.07 28.56
C ASP A 22 8.61 -10.40 27.91
N ALA A 23 8.44 -9.10 28.04
CA ALA A 23 7.41 -8.38 27.30
C ALA A 23 7.54 -8.60 25.77
N GLN A 24 8.76 -8.82 25.27
CA GLN A 24 8.99 -9.17 23.87
C GLN A 24 8.83 -10.68 23.56
N ASN A 25 8.68 -11.54 24.54
CA ASN A 25 8.60 -13.00 24.41
C ASN A 25 7.28 -13.61 24.83
N ALA A 26 6.49 -12.91 25.66
CA ALA A 26 5.18 -13.39 26.05
C ALA A 26 4.27 -13.52 24.81
N PRO A 27 3.33 -14.48 24.79
CA PRO A 27 2.28 -14.48 23.81
C PRO A 27 1.63 -13.11 23.80
N PHE A 28 1.40 -12.56 22.61
CA PHE A 28 0.90 -11.21 22.44
C PHE A 28 -0.48 -11.06 23.05
N ILE A 29 -0.63 -10.15 23.97
CA ILE A 29 -1.89 -9.80 24.58
C ILE A 29 -2.05 -8.27 24.46
N GLY A 30 -2.35 -7.83 23.23
CA GLY A 30 -2.88 -6.49 23.00
C GLY A 30 -1.98 -5.31 23.40
N ARG A 31 -2.64 -4.18 23.68
CA ARG A 31 -2.03 -2.87 23.98
C ARG A 31 -1.01 -2.88 25.12
N GLN A 32 -1.24 -3.68 26.17
CA GLN A 32 -0.31 -3.76 27.31
C GLN A 32 1.13 -3.96 26.89
N ARG A 33 1.38 -4.68 25.83
CA ARG A 33 2.72 -4.93 25.35
C ARG A 33 3.32 -3.74 24.60
N ALA A 34 2.52 -3.04 23.78
CA ALA A 34 2.95 -1.79 23.16
C ALA A 34 3.33 -0.78 24.25
N ASP A 35 2.53 -0.66 25.31
CA ASP A 35 2.80 0.20 26.45
C ASP A 35 4.12 -0.17 27.15
N GLN A 36 4.41 -1.47 27.33
CA GLN A 36 5.67 -1.94 27.92
C GLN A 36 6.88 -1.61 27.02
N VAL A 37 6.74 -1.78 25.70
CA VAL A 37 7.79 -1.39 24.75
C VAL A 37 7.98 0.12 24.75
N ALA A 38 6.90 0.90 24.80
CA ALA A 38 6.95 2.36 24.89
C ALA A 38 7.78 2.86 26.07
N GLN A 39 7.71 2.19 27.24
CA GLN A 39 8.52 2.50 28.42
C GLN A 39 10.03 2.33 28.20
N THR A 40 10.46 1.67 27.13
CA THR A 40 11.88 1.53 26.75
C THR A 40 12.44 2.74 26.02
N VAL A 41 11.59 3.68 25.58
CA VAL A 41 12.01 4.92 24.89
C VAL A 41 12.89 5.74 25.82
N LYS A 42 14.08 6.12 25.33
CA LYS A 42 15.03 6.95 26.06
C LYS A 42 15.30 8.26 25.33
N ASN A 43 15.56 9.31 26.10
CA ASN A 43 15.93 10.64 25.58
C ASN A 43 14.86 11.30 24.69
N GLY A 44 13.60 10.86 24.76
CA GLY A 44 12.50 11.44 24.00
C GLY A 44 12.60 11.34 22.48
N ARG A 45 13.41 10.43 21.95
CA ARG A 45 13.64 10.28 20.49
C ARG A 45 12.99 9.02 19.95
N LEU A 46 12.37 9.12 18.78
CA LEU A 46 11.86 7.97 18.06
C LEU A 46 13.03 7.12 17.53
N THR A 47 13.09 5.86 17.94
CA THR A 47 14.10 4.90 17.49
C THR A 47 13.47 3.85 16.56
N PRO A 48 14.27 3.12 15.76
CA PRO A 48 13.78 1.98 14.99
C PRO A 48 12.99 0.96 15.83
N GLU A 49 13.49 0.65 17.02
CA GLU A 49 12.86 -0.31 17.92
C GLU A 49 11.52 0.20 18.45
N ALA A 50 11.43 1.48 18.81
CA ALA A 50 10.17 2.10 19.23
C ALA A 50 9.15 2.11 18.08
N LEU A 51 9.57 2.47 16.85
CA LEU A 51 8.72 2.46 15.67
C LEU A 51 8.15 1.05 15.39
N TRP A 52 8.98 0.01 15.46
CA TRP A 52 8.54 -1.36 15.28
C TRP A 52 7.72 -1.91 16.46
N GLY A 53 7.83 -1.29 17.63
CA GLY A 53 7.02 -1.62 18.80
C GLY A 53 5.59 -1.04 18.78
N MET A 54 5.32 -0.07 17.93
CA MET A 54 3.99 0.55 17.80
C MET A 54 2.94 -0.44 17.29
N GLY A 55 1.71 -0.35 17.82
CA GLY A 55 0.56 -1.05 17.29
C GLY A 55 0.12 -0.45 15.95
N ARG A 56 -0.25 -1.31 15.01
CA ARG A 56 -0.72 -0.91 13.68
C ARG A 56 -2.19 -1.25 13.53
N ILE A 57 -3.03 -0.22 13.53
CA ILE A 57 -4.47 -0.37 13.38
C ILE A 57 -4.79 -0.84 11.96
N GLY A 58 -5.55 -1.95 11.86
CA GLY A 58 -6.08 -2.48 10.61
C GLY A 58 -7.48 -1.95 10.30
N GLY A 59 -8.40 -2.86 9.93
CA GLY A 59 -9.80 -2.53 9.67
C GLY A 59 -10.58 -2.21 10.96
N PHE A 60 -11.63 -1.40 10.81
CA PHE A 60 -12.61 -1.12 11.86
C PHE A 60 -14.02 -1.19 11.25
N ALA A 61 -14.89 -2.00 11.79
CA ALA A 61 -16.27 -2.15 11.35
C ALA A 61 -17.24 -1.81 12.48
N LEU A 62 -18.32 -1.09 12.15
CA LEU A 62 -19.44 -0.82 13.06
C LEU A 62 -20.55 -1.85 12.87
N ASN A 63 -21.28 -2.15 13.96
CA ASN A 63 -22.53 -2.88 13.84
C ASN A 63 -23.63 -2.01 13.20
N GLN A 64 -24.73 -2.63 12.77
CA GLN A 64 -25.86 -1.93 12.13
C GLN A 64 -26.44 -0.82 12.99
N GLN A 65 -26.40 -0.94 14.32
CA GLN A 65 -26.91 0.06 15.28
C GLN A 65 -25.92 1.24 15.45
N GLY A 66 -24.68 1.11 14.97
CA GLY A 66 -23.64 2.13 15.10
C GLY A 66 -23.18 2.39 16.54
N ASN A 67 -23.50 1.47 17.47
CA ASN A 67 -23.16 1.61 18.89
C ASN A 67 -21.99 0.74 19.35
N MET A 68 -21.54 -0.20 18.51
CA MET A 68 -20.35 -1.01 18.76
C MET A 68 -19.47 -1.09 17.51
N GLY A 69 -18.15 -1.10 17.73
CA GLY A 69 -17.14 -1.35 16.72
C GLY A 69 -16.35 -2.62 17.00
N VAL A 70 -15.78 -3.21 15.96
CA VAL A 70 -14.73 -4.24 16.04
C VAL A 70 -13.56 -3.79 15.16
N TYR A 71 -12.33 -3.91 15.67
CA TYR A 71 -11.14 -3.53 14.93
C TYR A 71 -9.97 -4.44 15.23
N SER A 72 -9.00 -4.46 14.33
CA SER A 72 -7.77 -5.24 14.50
C SER A 72 -6.59 -4.32 14.77
N VAL A 73 -5.63 -4.83 15.55
CA VAL A 73 -4.31 -4.22 15.73
C VAL A 73 -3.24 -5.28 15.56
N THR A 74 -2.25 -4.98 14.73
CA THR A 74 -1.08 -5.84 14.53
C THR A 74 0.09 -5.32 15.34
N TYR A 75 0.66 -6.18 16.17
CA TYR A 75 1.86 -5.94 16.95
C TYR A 75 3.02 -6.78 16.43
N TYR A 76 4.24 -6.28 16.59
CA TYR A 76 5.45 -6.95 16.14
C TYR A 76 6.37 -7.33 17.29
N SER A 77 6.88 -8.55 17.27
CA SER A 77 7.93 -9.02 18.18
C SER A 77 9.27 -9.02 17.46
N ILE A 78 10.15 -8.09 17.81
CA ILE A 78 11.51 -8.04 17.28
C ILE A 78 12.24 -9.35 17.60
N LYS A 79 12.13 -9.86 18.84
CA LYS A 79 12.83 -11.08 19.27
C LYS A 79 12.34 -12.33 18.55
N GLN A 80 11.03 -12.46 18.34
CA GLN A 80 10.45 -13.61 17.63
C GLN A 80 10.47 -13.45 16.10
N ASN A 81 10.81 -12.24 15.62
CA ASN A 81 10.76 -11.86 14.22
C ASN A 81 9.40 -12.16 13.56
N LYS A 82 8.31 -11.88 14.27
CA LYS A 82 6.94 -12.19 13.89
C LYS A 82 5.98 -11.08 14.25
N SER A 83 4.85 -11.04 13.53
CA SER A 83 3.70 -10.23 13.89
C SER A 83 2.61 -11.08 14.53
N HIS A 84 1.71 -10.43 15.24
CA HIS A 84 0.50 -11.01 15.81
C HIS A 84 -0.63 -10.00 15.76
N SER A 85 -1.70 -10.32 15.06
CA SER A 85 -2.88 -9.48 14.96
C SER A 85 -3.92 -9.92 15.98
N VAL A 86 -4.53 -8.96 16.65
CA VAL A 86 -5.56 -9.17 17.68
C VAL A 86 -6.79 -8.33 17.37
N LEU A 87 -7.96 -8.80 17.80
CA LEU A 87 -9.23 -8.10 17.67
C LEU A 87 -9.61 -7.40 18.96
N TYR A 88 -10.18 -6.22 18.82
CA TYR A 88 -10.78 -5.44 19.90
C TYR A 88 -12.24 -5.14 19.59
N SER A 89 -13.12 -5.19 20.59
CA SER A 89 -14.40 -4.48 20.54
C SER A 89 -14.24 -3.04 21.01
N TYR A 90 -15.10 -2.16 20.52
CA TYR A 90 -15.17 -0.75 20.92
C TYR A 90 -16.62 -0.36 21.19
N ASP A 91 -16.93 0.12 22.40
CA ASP A 91 -18.23 0.67 22.72
C ASP A 91 -18.27 2.16 22.36
N MET A 92 -19.14 2.53 21.42
CA MET A 92 -19.27 3.90 20.92
C MET A 92 -19.84 4.87 21.95
N ASN A 93 -20.52 4.38 23.01
CA ASN A 93 -21.11 5.19 24.07
C ASN A 93 -20.13 5.43 25.22
N THR A 94 -19.49 4.37 25.74
CA THR A 94 -18.50 4.46 26.84
C THR A 94 -17.13 4.85 26.35
N GLN A 95 -16.82 4.65 25.06
CA GLN A 95 -15.52 4.86 24.42
C GLN A 95 -14.42 3.91 24.95
N GLU A 96 -14.83 2.73 25.40
CA GLU A 96 -13.93 1.71 25.91
C GLU A 96 -13.64 0.64 24.87
N SER A 97 -12.39 0.22 24.82
CA SER A 97 -11.93 -0.92 24.00
C SER A 97 -11.68 -2.14 24.89
N LYS A 98 -12.09 -3.31 24.38
CA LYS A 98 -11.79 -4.59 25.03
C LYS A 98 -11.11 -5.52 24.05
N CYS A 99 -9.97 -6.10 24.41
CA CYS A 99 -9.31 -7.14 23.62
C CYS A 99 -10.15 -8.42 23.61
N LEU A 100 -10.43 -8.94 22.43
CA LEU A 100 -11.26 -10.13 22.19
C LEU A 100 -10.42 -11.37 21.92
N THR A 101 -9.23 -11.20 21.31
CA THR A 101 -8.33 -12.31 20.97
C THR A 101 -7.73 -12.91 22.25
N THR A 102 -7.94 -14.21 22.42
CA THR A 102 -7.34 -15.01 23.49
C THR A 102 -6.36 -16.07 22.96
N SER A 103 -6.34 -16.28 21.66
CA SER A 103 -5.46 -17.20 20.95
C SER A 103 -4.05 -16.64 20.81
N THR A 104 -3.05 -17.54 20.71
CA THR A 104 -1.69 -17.19 20.29
C THR A 104 -1.55 -17.07 18.77
N LYS A 105 -2.62 -17.37 18.02
CA LYS A 105 -2.70 -17.21 16.57
C LYS A 105 -3.22 -15.82 16.22
N SER A 106 -2.80 -15.29 15.09
CA SER A 106 -3.33 -14.03 14.57
C SER A 106 -4.81 -14.15 14.22
N GLU A 107 -5.57 -13.11 14.50
CA GLU A 107 -6.98 -12.95 14.19
C GLU A 107 -7.22 -11.62 13.48
N GLY A 108 -8.09 -11.60 12.48
CA GLY A 108 -8.35 -10.41 11.68
C GLY A 108 -9.66 -10.48 10.92
N GLY A 109 -9.95 -9.42 10.14
CA GLY A 109 -11.16 -9.37 9.31
C GLY A 109 -12.46 -9.35 10.11
N GLY A 110 -12.46 -8.81 11.34
CA GLY A 110 -13.63 -8.80 12.22
C GLY A 110 -14.80 -7.99 11.63
N VAL A 111 -15.96 -8.62 11.48
CA VAL A 111 -17.21 -7.98 11.04
C VAL A 111 -18.40 -8.45 11.89
N PHE A 112 -19.39 -7.59 12.08
CA PHE A 112 -20.61 -7.97 12.79
C PHE A 112 -21.54 -8.75 11.88
N ILE A 113 -22.11 -9.84 12.43
CA ILE A 113 -23.14 -10.68 11.81
C ILE A 113 -24.31 -10.87 12.78
N LYS A 114 -25.38 -11.49 12.31
CA LYS A 114 -26.61 -11.79 13.11
C LYS A 114 -27.17 -10.55 13.77
N GLY A 115 -27.31 -9.48 12.96
CA GLY A 115 -27.82 -8.20 13.45
C GLY A 115 -26.95 -7.54 14.52
N GLY A 116 -25.65 -7.85 14.57
CA GLY A 116 -24.69 -7.30 15.53
C GLY A 116 -24.52 -8.14 16.81
N SER A 117 -25.18 -9.29 16.91
CA SER A 117 -25.07 -10.18 18.09
C SER A 117 -23.84 -11.08 18.10
N LYS A 118 -23.17 -11.25 16.94
CA LYS A 118 -21.92 -12.00 16.78
C LYS A 118 -20.92 -11.20 15.95
N ILE A 119 -19.64 -11.54 16.11
CA ILE A 119 -18.52 -11.07 15.29
C ILE A 119 -17.98 -12.27 14.53
N ALA A 120 -17.96 -12.22 13.20
CA ALA A 120 -17.24 -13.16 12.37
C ALA A 120 -15.82 -12.65 12.12
N PHE A 121 -14.84 -13.56 12.05
CA PHE A 121 -13.42 -13.22 11.89
C PHE A 121 -12.63 -14.40 11.34
N LEU A 122 -11.41 -14.15 10.87
CA LEU A 122 -10.46 -15.18 10.47
C LEU A 122 -9.57 -15.57 11.65
N SER A 123 -9.35 -16.88 11.81
CA SER A 123 -8.39 -17.44 12.76
C SER A 123 -7.82 -18.76 12.24
N SER A 124 -6.52 -18.98 12.47
CA SER A 124 -5.84 -20.24 12.18
C SER A 124 -5.73 -21.17 13.41
N GLU A 125 -6.62 -21.01 14.38
CA GLU A 125 -6.64 -21.79 15.62
C GLU A 125 -6.85 -23.28 15.38
N SER A 126 -7.62 -23.65 14.33
CA SER A 126 -7.85 -25.04 13.92
C SER A 126 -6.73 -25.67 13.06
N GLY A 127 -5.66 -24.93 12.75
CA GLY A 127 -4.53 -25.42 11.95
C GLY A 127 -4.41 -24.74 10.60
N SER A 128 -5.53 -24.38 9.95
CA SER A 128 -5.62 -23.54 8.75
C SER A 128 -6.47 -22.29 9.02
N SER A 129 -6.33 -21.26 8.19
CA SER A 129 -7.15 -20.06 8.28
C SER A 129 -8.59 -20.37 7.90
N GLN A 130 -9.51 -20.13 8.84
CA GLN A 130 -10.95 -20.42 8.69
C GLN A 130 -11.78 -19.25 9.21
N VAL A 131 -13.06 -19.19 8.81
CA VAL A 131 -14.03 -18.24 9.36
C VAL A 131 -14.54 -18.77 10.69
N TRP A 132 -14.46 -17.93 11.70
CA TRP A 132 -14.95 -18.17 13.08
C TRP A 132 -15.99 -17.13 13.47
N GLU A 133 -16.75 -17.38 14.52
CA GLU A 133 -17.58 -16.37 15.18
C GLU A 133 -17.36 -16.38 16.70
N MET A 134 -17.68 -15.24 17.33
CA MET A 134 -17.73 -15.06 18.76
C MET A 134 -18.78 -14.02 19.17
N ASN A 135 -19.15 -13.96 20.45
CA ASN A 135 -19.89 -12.83 20.99
C ASN A 135 -19.08 -11.53 20.95
N PRO A 136 -19.70 -10.35 20.95
CA PRO A 136 -18.98 -9.07 21.03
C PRO A 136 -18.13 -8.88 22.28
N ASP A 137 -18.31 -9.70 23.30
CA ASP A 137 -17.48 -9.75 24.51
C ASP A 137 -16.33 -10.77 24.44
N GLY A 138 -16.16 -11.49 23.30
CA GLY A 138 -15.12 -12.50 23.07
C GLY A 138 -15.47 -13.91 23.51
N THR A 139 -16.67 -14.14 24.07
CA THR A 139 -17.12 -15.47 24.52
C THR A 139 -17.79 -16.26 23.37
N GLU A 140 -18.10 -17.54 23.61
CA GLU A 140 -18.78 -18.45 22.66
C GLU A 140 -18.11 -18.52 21.29
N ARG A 141 -16.81 -18.70 21.29
CA ARG A 141 -16.02 -18.86 20.06
C ARG A 141 -16.33 -20.20 19.39
N ARG A 142 -16.60 -20.20 18.08
CA ARG A 142 -16.73 -21.41 17.29
C ARG A 142 -16.34 -21.18 15.84
N GLN A 143 -15.88 -22.24 15.20
CA GLN A 143 -15.54 -22.27 13.78
C GLN A 143 -16.81 -22.41 12.94
N LEU A 144 -16.91 -21.59 11.87
CA LEU A 144 -18.02 -21.59 10.92
C LEU A 144 -17.68 -22.31 9.63
N SER A 145 -16.46 -22.14 9.10
CA SER A 145 -16.01 -22.81 7.87
C SER A 145 -15.10 -23.99 8.19
N HIS A 146 -15.12 -25.03 7.32
CA HIS A 146 -14.29 -26.22 7.42
C HIS A 146 -13.76 -26.55 6.03
N GLU A 147 -13.13 -25.55 5.39
CA GLU A 147 -12.52 -25.71 4.08
C GLU A 147 -11.22 -26.51 4.18
N PRO A 148 -10.88 -27.29 3.14
CA PRO A 148 -9.64 -28.09 3.14
C PRO A 148 -8.38 -27.22 3.16
N ASP A 149 -8.46 -26.01 2.59
CA ASP A 149 -7.38 -25.07 2.43
C ASP A 149 -7.68 -23.78 3.23
N ASP A 150 -6.69 -22.86 3.27
CA ASP A 150 -6.85 -21.58 3.93
C ASP A 150 -7.94 -20.72 3.26
N VAL A 151 -8.78 -20.11 4.09
CA VAL A 151 -9.62 -18.98 3.70
C VAL A 151 -8.80 -17.72 3.88
N LEU A 152 -8.55 -16.98 2.79
CA LEU A 152 -7.75 -15.75 2.80
C LEU A 152 -8.56 -14.56 3.30
N GLU A 153 -9.81 -14.44 2.80
CA GLU A 153 -10.77 -13.38 3.13
C GLU A 153 -12.20 -13.90 2.99
N PHE A 154 -13.16 -13.17 3.54
CA PHE A 154 -14.58 -13.52 3.43
C PHE A 154 -15.48 -12.28 3.38
N LEU A 155 -16.67 -12.43 2.77
CA LEU A 155 -17.68 -11.38 2.65
C LEU A 155 -19.10 -11.97 2.71
N PHE A 156 -19.83 -11.71 3.80
CA PHE A 156 -21.23 -12.14 3.93
C PHE A 156 -22.16 -11.35 3.01
N SER A 157 -23.19 -12.02 2.48
CA SER A 157 -24.30 -11.34 1.79
C SER A 157 -25.08 -10.44 2.76
N PRO A 158 -25.78 -9.39 2.28
CA PRO A 158 -26.52 -8.48 3.16
C PRO A 158 -27.62 -9.13 4.00
N ASP A 159 -28.20 -10.24 3.53
CA ASP A 159 -29.18 -11.07 4.24
C ASP A 159 -28.54 -12.16 5.11
N GLU A 160 -27.22 -12.25 5.08
CA GLU A 160 -26.41 -13.26 5.77
C GLU A 160 -26.79 -14.72 5.42
N ALA A 161 -27.45 -14.96 4.28
CA ALA A 161 -27.78 -16.31 3.82
C ALA A 161 -26.62 -16.97 3.06
N GLN A 162 -25.66 -16.17 2.59
CA GLN A 162 -24.51 -16.63 1.81
C GLN A 162 -23.24 -15.89 2.24
N VAL A 163 -22.08 -16.45 1.87
CA VAL A 163 -20.78 -15.84 2.11
C VAL A 163 -19.87 -16.12 0.90
N ILE A 164 -19.09 -15.12 0.51
CA ILE A 164 -17.95 -15.30 -0.40
C ILE A 164 -16.75 -15.66 0.47
N LEU A 165 -16.01 -16.69 0.08
CA LEU A 165 -14.72 -17.09 0.61
C LEU A 165 -13.68 -16.91 -0.49
N ILE A 166 -12.60 -16.16 -0.22
CA ILE A 166 -11.46 -16.10 -1.13
C ILE A 166 -10.51 -17.24 -0.78
N LYS A 167 -10.22 -18.08 -1.77
CA LYS A 167 -9.30 -19.21 -1.62
C LYS A 167 -8.39 -19.33 -2.84
N GLU A 168 -7.24 -19.95 -2.69
CA GLU A 168 -6.34 -20.23 -3.80
C GLU A 168 -6.79 -21.45 -4.59
N VAL A 169 -6.59 -21.40 -5.91
CA VAL A 169 -6.70 -22.52 -6.85
C VAL A 169 -5.39 -22.69 -7.59
N GLU A 170 -5.06 -23.93 -7.97
CA GLU A 170 -3.83 -24.23 -8.74
C GLU A 170 -3.86 -23.49 -10.08
N SER A 171 -2.76 -22.82 -10.42
CA SER A 171 -2.56 -22.15 -11.72
C SER A 171 -1.46 -22.86 -12.50
N THR A 172 -1.74 -23.16 -13.77
CA THR A 172 -0.79 -23.77 -14.71
C THR A 172 -0.60 -22.95 -15.98
N THR A 173 -1.09 -21.73 -16.00
CA THR A 173 -1.04 -20.87 -17.20
C THR A 173 0.38 -20.51 -17.60
N SER A 174 1.22 -20.16 -16.64
CA SER A 174 2.59 -19.69 -16.89
C SER A 174 3.67 -20.63 -16.38
N ILE A 175 3.36 -21.43 -15.35
CA ILE A 175 4.29 -22.43 -14.77
C ILE A 175 3.75 -23.82 -15.04
N GLN A 176 4.59 -24.65 -15.60
CA GLN A 176 4.27 -26.07 -15.80
C GLN A 176 4.30 -26.81 -14.46
N LYS A 177 3.37 -27.75 -14.27
CA LYS A 177 3.41 -28.71 -13.16
C LYS A 177 4.61 -29.63 -13.30
N ASN A 178 5.32 -29.88 -12.21
CA ASN A 178 6.43 -30.83 -12.20
C ASN A 178 5.93 -32.25 -12.46
N ASP A 179 6.81 -33.08 -13.02
CA ASP A 179 6.51 -34.51 -13.28
C ASP A 179 6.23 -35.23 -11.96
N GLU A 180 5.18 -36.06 -11.94
CA GLU A 180 4.70 -36.73 -10.72
C GLU A 180 5.71 -37.71 -10.12
N ASP A 181 6.60 -38.28 -10.95
CA ASP A 181 7.68 -39.18 -10.52
C ASP A 181 8.91 -38.42 -9.95
N LEU A 182 8.92 -37.07 -9.98
CA LEU A 182 10.00 -36.23 -9.49
C LEU A 182 9.53 -35.31 -8.35
N PRO A 183 8.95 -35.83 -7.25
CA PRO A 183 8.30 -34.97 -6.22
C PRO A 183 9.27 -34.10 -5.43
N GLN A 184 10.58 -34.31 -5.55
CA GLN A 184 11.62 -33.48 -4.90
C GLN A 184 12.30 -32.50 -5.86
N ALA A 185 11.87 -32.43 -7.11
CA ALA A 185 12.41 -31.49 -8.06
C ALA A 185 12.03 -30.05 -7.64
N THR A 186 13.01 -29.14 -7.60
CA THR A 186 12.84 -27.73 -7.24
C THR A 186 12.89 -26.80 -8.45
N GLY A 187 13.12 -27.36 -9.64
CA GLY A 187 13.11 -26.59 -10.89
C GLY A 187 11.72 -26.02 -11.19
N ILE A 188 11.72 -24.87 -11.85
CA ILE A 188 10.49 -24.21 -12.30
C ILE A 188 10.56 -24.09 -13.81
N VAL A 189 9.61 -24.72 -14.51
CA VAL A 189 9.50 -24.63 -15.97
C VAL A 189 8.44 -23.59 -16.30
N CYS A 190 8.88 -22.46 -16.85
CA CYS A 190 8.02 -21.34 -17.22
C CYS A 190 7.77 -21.36 -18.73
N ASN A 191 6.50 -21.31 -19.13
CA ASN A 191 6.10 -21.36 -20.54
C ASN A 191 5.61 -20.00 -21.05
N ASP A 192 5.23 -19.08 -20.16
CA ASP A 192 4.74 -17.75 -20.49
C ASP A 192 5.11 -16.73 -19.40
N LEU A 193 4.84 -15.46 -19.65
CA LEU A 193 4.98 -14.36 -18.66
C LEU A 193 3.96 -14.51 -17.52
N MET A 194 4.09 -13.69 -16.49
CA MET A 194 3.36 -13.82 -15.22
C MET A 194 3.64 -15.15 -14.49
N TYR A 195 4.82 -15.76 -14.76
CA TYR A 195 5.31 -16.86 -13.94
C TYR A 195 5.77 -16.42 -12.56
N LYS A 196 6.01 -15.12 -12.39
CA LYS A 196 6.31 -14.45 -11.12
C LYS A 196 5.46 -13.19 -11.02
N HIS A 197 5.04 -12.85 -9.81
CA HIS A 197 4.26 -11.66 -9.51
C HIS A 197 4.63 -11.17 -8.11
N TRP A 198 5.03 -9.91 -7.97
CA TRP A 198 5.47 -9.25 -6.75
C TRP A 198 6.66 -9.93 -6.05
N ASP A 199 6.42 -11.03 -5.31
CA ASP A 199 7.45 -11.79 -4.56
C ASP A 199 7.26 -13.31 -4.66
N GLN A 200 6.36 -13.76 -5.52
CA GLN A 200 6.00 -15.17 -5.64
C GLN A 200 6.09 -15.67 -7.08
N TYR A 201 6.44 -16.95 -7.21
CA TYR A 201 6.21 -17.70 -8.43
C TYR A 201 4.73 -18.13 -8.46
N VAL A 202 4.00 -17.79 -9.52
CA VAL A 202 2.55 -17.95 -9.63
C VAL A 202 2.16 -19.39 -9.88
N ARG A 203 2.06 -20.18 -8.81
CA ARG A 203 1.58 -21.56 -8.83
C ARG A 203 0.12 -21.70 -8.42
N ALA A 204 -0.42 -20.69 -7.79
CA ALA A 204 -1.81 -20.57 -7.38
C ALA A 204 -2.29 -19.13 -7.58
N ILE A 205 -3.60 -18.96 -7.75
CA ILE A 205 -4.27 -17.67 -7.89
C ILE A 205 -5.52 -17.65 -7.01
N PRO A 206 -5.92 -16.48 -6.46
CA PRO A 206 -7.14 -16.40 -5.68
C PRO A 206 -8.38 -16.46 -6.56
N HIS A 207 -9.40 -17.20 -6.07
CA HIS A 207 -10.75 -17.25 -6.64
C HIS A 207 -11.79 -16.96 -5.56
N PRO A 208 -12.93 -16.32 -5.91
CA PRO A 208 -14.08 -16.16 -5.03
C PRO A 208 -14.99 -17.37 -5.09
N PHE A 209 -15.21 -17.99 -3.94
CA PHE A 209 -16.14 -19.10 -3.76
C PHE A 209 -17.37 -18.63 -3.03
N VAL A 210 -18.57 -18.97 -3.51
CA VAL A 210 -19.82 -18.71 -2.82
C VAL A 210 -20.22 -19.96 -2.04
N ALA A 211 -20.65 -19.77 -0.78
CA ALA A 211 -21.13 -20.82 0.10
C ALA A 211 -22.43 -20.38 0.80
N ALA A 212 -23.28 -21.33 1.17
CA ALA A 212 -24.44 -21.09 1.99
C ALA A 212 -24.05 -20.92 3.47
N PHE A 213 -24.74 -20.03 4.17
CA PHE A 213 -24.64 -19.86 5.61
C PHE A 213 -26.02 -20.05 6.25
N ASP A 214 -26.17 -21.06 7.10
CA ASP A 214 -27.43 -21.42 7.79
C ASP A 214 -27.58 -20.76 9.18
N GLY A 215 -26.71 -19.78 9.49
CA GLY A 215 -26.60 -19.15 10.81
C GLY A 215 -25.70 -19.90 11.78
N ASN A 216 -25.23 -21.10 11.44
CA ASN A 216 -24.38 -21.92 12.29
C ASN A 216 -23.13 -22.46 11.58
N LYS A 217 -23.24 -22.71 10.28
CA LYS A 217 -22.19 -23.33 9.48
C LYS A 217 -22.18 -22.77 8.07
N ILE A 218 -20.98 -22.64 7.54
CA ILE A 218 -20.72 -22.36 6.12
C ILE A 218 -20.54 -23.70 5.40
N SER A 219 -21.24 -23.89 4.27
CA SER A 219 -21.22 -25.15 3.53
C SER A 219 -21.70 -24.97 2.08
N GLY A 220 -21.48 -26.01 1.25
CA GLY A 220 -21.92 -25.99 -0.14
C GLY A 220 -21.13 -25.01 -1.01
N THR A 221 -19.82 -24.92 -0.77
CA THR A 221 -18.91 -24.01 -1.43
C THR A 221 -18.77 -24.33 -2.92
N PHE A 222 -18.90 -23.34 -3.79
CA PHE A 222 -18.66 -23.46 -5.23
C PHE A 222 -17.91 -22.23 -5.76
N ASP A 223 -17.01 -22.47 -6.71
CA ASP A 223 -16.18 -21.45 -7.35
C ASP A 223 -16.98 -20.74 -8.45
N ILE A 224 -17.10 -19.41 -8.39
CA ILE A 224 -17.80 -18.62 -9.42
C ILE A 224 -16.92 -18.34 -10.65
N LEU A 225 -15.61 -18.60 -10.57
CA LEU A 225 -14.65 -18.55 -11.69
C LEU A 225 -14.21 -19.95 -12.12
N LYS A 226 -14.99 -20.97 -11.77
CA LYS A 226 -14.64 -22.37 -12.08
C LYS A 226 -14.23 -22.52 -13.55
N ASP A 227 -13.08 -23.19 -13.75
CA ASP A 227 -12.48 -23.43 -15.06
C ASP A 227 -11.96 -22.15 -15.77
N GLU A 228 -12.00 -20.97 -15.13
CA GLU A 228 -11.38 -19.75 -15.64
C GLU A 228 -9.96 -19.60 -15.05
N PRO A 229 -8.96 -19.21 -15.86
CA PRO A 229 -7.57 -19.10 -15.39
C PRO A 229 -7.23 -17.69 -14.87
N TYR A 230 -8.22 -16.94 -14.38
CA TYR A 230 -8.08 -15.53 -14.02
C TYR A 230 -8.17 -15.32 -12.52
N GLU A 231 -7.28 -14.52 -11.98
CA GLU A 231 -7.29 -14.18 -10.55
C GLU A 231 -8.41 -13.19 -10.18
N CYS A 232 -9.03 -13.41 -9.06
CA CYS A 232 -9.93 -12.49 -8.41
C CYS A 232 -9.97 -12.77 -6.88
N PRO A 233 -9.60 -11.81 -6.03
CA PRO A 233 -9.10 -10.45 -6.31
C PRO A 233 -7.80 -10.41 -7.10
N MET A 234 -7.53 -9.26 -7.75
CA MET A 234 -6.29 -9.08 -8.52
C MET A 234 -5.10 -8.86 -7.60
N LEU A 235 -4.09 -9.70 -7.73
CA LEU A 235 -2.84 -9.53 -7.00
C LEU A 235 -1.99 -8.36 -7.56
N PRO A 236 -1.03 -7.79 -6.79
CA PRO A 236 -0.64 -8.24 -5.43
C PRO A 236 -1.43 -7.56 -4.30
N PHE A 237 -2.27 -6.57 -4.57
CA PHE A 237 -2.85 -5.70 -3.55
C PHE A 237 -4.38 -5.77 -3.43
N GLY A 238 -5.05 -6.48 -4.32
CA GLY A 238 -6.51 -6.65 -4.28
C GLY A 238 -6.95 -7.61 -3.17
N GLY A 239 -8.11 -7.29 -2.57
CA GLY A 239 -8.79 -8.07 -1.55
C GLY A 239 -10.32 -8.04 -1.73
N VAL A 240 -11.07 -8.27 -0.65
CA VAL A 240 -12.55 -8.29 -0.69
C VAL A 240 -13.19 -6.98 -1.14
N GLU A 241 -12.46 -5.85 -1.13
CA GLU A 241 -12.95 -4.58 -1.68
C GLU A 241 -13.15 -4.64 -3.20
N GLN A 242 -12.57 -5.63 -3.86
CA GLN A 242 -12.79 -5.89 -5.29
C GLN A 242 -14.04 -6.74 -5.56
N LEU A 243 -14.81 -7.08 -4.52
CA LEU A 243 -16.07 -7.82 -4.62
C LEU A 243 -17.20 -7.09 -3.90
N ALA A 244 -18.41 -7.19 -4.43
CA ALA A 244 -19.60 -6.62 -3.80
C ALA A 244 -20.85 -7.49 -4.03
N TRP A 245 -21.59 -7.77 -2.97
CA TRP A 245 -22.94 -8.31 -3.07
C TRP A 245 -23.93 -7.25 -3.52
N SER A 246 -24.88 -7.64 -4.38
CA SER A 246 -26.08 -6.82 -4.57
C SER A 246 -26.89 -6.75 -3.25
N PRO A 247 -27.64 -5.65 -2.99
CA PRO A 247 -28.40 -5.52 -1.74
C PRO A 247 -29.44 -6.62 -1.48
N ASP A 248 -29.87 -7.33 -2.51
CA ASP A 248 -30.80 -8.46 -2.42
C ASP A 248 -30.09 -9.84 -2.32
N GLY A 249 -28.77 -9.86 -2.27
CA GLY A 249 -27.95 -11.09 -2.14
C GLY A 249 -27.94 -11.99 -3.36
N ARG A 250 -28.47 -11.56 -4.52
CA ARG A 250 -28.62 -12.41 -5.72
C ARG A 250 -27.48 -12.33 -6.70
N GLN A 251 -26.70 -11.29 -6.63
CA GLN A 251 -25.62 -11.04 -7.58
C GLN A 251 -24.34 -10.66 -6.85
N VAL A 252 -23.20 -11.02 -7.47
CA VAL A 252 -21.86 -10.63 -7.02
C VAL A 252 -21.20 -9.81 -8.13
N ALA A 253 -20.84 -8.57 -7.84
CA ALA A 253 -19.96 -7.80 -8.69
C ALA A 253 -18.51 -8.06 -8.29
N TYR A 254 -17.61 -8.21 -9.25
CA TYR A 254 -16.20 -8.43 -8.98
C TYR A 254 -15.29 -7.79 -10.02
N THR A 255 -14.12 -7.37 -9.58
CA THR A 255 -13.04 -6.88 -10.45
C THR A 255 -12.24 -8.06 -10.97
N CYS A 256 -11.96 -8.08 -12.27
CA CYS A 256 -11.08 -9.10 -12.85
C CYS A 256 -10.42 -8.59 -14.13
N ARG A 257 -9.13 -8.92 -14.32
CA ARG A 257 -8.41 -8.76 -15.58
C ARG A 257 -8.41 -10.12 -16.29
N LYS A 258 -9.38 -10.34 -17.19
CA LYS A 258 -9.53 -11.63 -17.90
C LYS A 258 -8.48 -11.78 -19.01
N LYS A 259 -7.22 -11.78 -18.60
CA LYS A 259 -6.03 -11.99 -19.45
C LYS A 259 -5.07 -12.95 -18.73
N THR A 260 -4.16 -13.57 -19.46
CA THR A 260 -3.13 -14.47 -18.91
C THR A 260 -1.79 -14.23 -19.60
N GLY A 261 -0.71 -14.70 -19.00
CA GLY A 261 0.62 -14.73 -19.59
C GLY A 261 1.08 -13.34 -20.08
N ARG A 262 1.56 -13.31 -21.32
CA ARG A 262 2.02 -12.05 -21.94
C ARG A 262 0.94 -10.97 -21.97
N ASP A 263 -0.31 -11.31 -22.26
CA ASP A 263 -1.38 -10.31 -22.41
C ASP A 263 -1.74 -9.68 -21.05
N TYR A 264 -1.62 -10.43 -19.96
CA TYR A 264 -1.73 -9.87 -18.61
C TYR A 264 -0.55 -8.95 -18.30
N ALA A 265 0.68 -9.38 -18.59
CA ALA A 265 1.90 -8.65 -18.25
C ALA A 265 2.00 -7.25 -18.87
N ILE A 266 1.35 -7.01 -20.01
CA ILE A 266 1.41 -5.76 -20.77
C ILE A 266 0.15 -4.91 -20.70
N SER A 267 -0.83 -5.25 -19.85
CA SER A 267 -2.12 -4.59 -19.80
C SER A 267 -2.59 -4.34 -18.36
N THR A 268 -3.25 -3.20 -18.14
CA THR A 268 -3.97 -2.88 -16.90
C THR A 268 -5.49 -2.96 -17.08
N ASP A 269 -5.96 -3.45 -18.24
CA ASP A 269 -7.38 -3.50 -18.61
C ASP A 269 -8.13 -4.55 -17.75
N SER A 270 -8.62 -4.09 -16.61
CA SER A 270 -9.53 -4.84 -15.74
C SER A 270 -10.94 -4.29 -15.87
N ASP A 271 -11.91 -5.18 -15.75
CA ASP A 271 -13.33 -4.86 -15.85
C ASP A 271 -14.11 -5.25 -14.60
N ILE A 272 -15.30 -4.65 -14.43
CA ILE A 272 -16.28 -5.08 -13.45
C ILE A 272 -17.22 -6.10 -14.08
N TYR A 273 -17.23 -7.29 -13.53
CA TYR A 273 -18.12 -8.38 -13.91
C TYR A 273 -19.25 -8.51 -12.90
N LEU A 274 -20.43 -8.90 -13.38
CA LEU A 274 -21.61 -9.17 -12.56
C LEU A 274 -22.05 -10.60 -12.75
N TYR A 275 -21.88 -11.42 -11.71
CA TYR A 275 -22.28 -12.82 -11.65
C TYR A 275 -23.66 -12.95 -11.00
N ASP A 276 -24.58 -13.67 -11.61
CA ASP A 276 -25.90 -13.98 -11.09
C ASP A 276 -25.90 -15.37 -10.45
N ILE A 277 -26.18 -15.44 -9.15
CA ILE A 277 -26.09 -16.68 -8.35
C ILE A 277 -27.05 -17.76 -8.85
N GLN A 278 -28.25 -17.38 -9.29
CA GLN A 278 -29.27 -18.34 -9.68
C GLN A 278 -29.01 -18.95 -11.08
N SER A 279 -28.63 -18.11 -12.02
CA SER A 279 -28.42 -18.54 -13.41
C SER A 279 -27.00 -19.01 -13.70
N GLY A 280 -26.03 -18.65 -12.86
CA GLY A 280 -24.61 -18.88 -13.08
C GLY A 280 -24.04 -18.04 -14.24
N GLN A 281 -24.74 -17.01 -14.69
CA GLN A 281 -24.30 -16.19 -15.82
C GLN A 281 -23.49 -14.98 -15.35
N THR A 282 -22.42 -14.67 -16.09
CA THR A 282 -21.58 -13.49 -15.89
C THR A 282 -21.78 -12.49 -17.04
N ARG A 283 -21.84 -11.20 -16.74
CA ARG A 283 -21.79 -10.13 -17.75
C ARG A 283 -20.75 -9.08 -17.38
N ASN A 284 -20.10 -8.50 -18.38
CA ASN A 284 -19.20 -7.37 -18.23
C ASN A 284 -20.03 -6.06 -18.15
N LEU A 285 -19.73 -5.20 -17.14
CA LEU A 285 -20.41 -3.91 -16.98
C LEU A 285 -19.64 -2.74 -17.61
N CYS A 286 -18.37 -2.93 -17.93
CA CYS A 286 -17.50 -1.88 -18.49
C CYS A 286 -17.58 -1.83 -20.01
N LYS A 287 -17.82 -2.97 -20.66
CA LYS A 287 -17.82 -3.13 -22.12
C LYS A 287 -19.16 -3.68 -22.62
N PRO A 288 -19.61 -3.30 -23.83
CA PRO A 288 -20.81 -3.88 -24.43
C PRO A 288 -20.58 -5.36 -24.80
N ALA A 289 -21.68 -6.13 -24.91
CA ALA A 289 -21.60 -7.57 -25.18
C ALA A 289 -20.95 -7.95 -26.52
N ASP A 290 -20.97 -7.05 -27.48
CA ASP A 290 -20.36 -7.20 -28.80
C ASP A 290 -18.97 -6.54 -28.91
N TYR A 291 -18.41 -6.08 -27.78
CA TYR A 291 -17.06 -5.51 -27.76
C TYR A 291 -16.04 -6.54 -28.26
N LYS A 292 -15.23 -6.10 -29.21
CA LYS A 292 -14.09 -6.86 -29.68
C LYS A 292 -12.82 -6.12 -29.35
N GLU A 293 -11.90 -6.80 -28.67
CA GLU A 293 -10.57 -6.23 -28.51
C GLU A 293 -9.99 -5.90 -29.88
N PRO A 294 -9.42 -4.70 -30.06
CA PRO A 294 -8.75 -4.34 -31.30
C PRO A 294 -7.64 -5.36 -31.63
N GLU A 295 -7.51 -5.70 -32.93
CA GLU A 295 -6.37 -6.52 -33.35
C GLU A 295 -5.06 -5.83 -32.97
N LYS A 296 -4.20 -6.54 -32.22
CA LYS A 296 -2.89 -6.03 -31.83
C LYS A 296 -2.03 -5.86 -33.09
N ASN A 297 -1.83 -4.62 -33.51
CA ASN A 297 -0.97 -4.33 -34.67
C ASN A 297 0.50 -4.38 -34.23
N ALA A 298 1.23 -5.39 -34.68
CA ALA A 298 2.64 -5.61 -34.35
C ALA A 298 3.58 -4.45 -34.79
N THR A 299 3.09 -3.52 -35.63
CA THR A 299 3.88 -2.37 -36.11
C THR A 299 3.67 -1.08 -35.34
N VAL A 300 2.70 -1.06 -34.40
CA VAL A 300 2.41 0.10 -33.53
C VAL A 300 2.83 -0.24 -32.12
N SER A 301 3.53 0.67 -31.43
CA SER A 301 3.93 0.45 -30.04
C SER A 301 2.70 0.21 -29.17
N LEU A 302 2.84 -0.59 -28.11
CA LEU A 302 1.75 -0.89 -27.19
C LEU A 302 1.16 0.40 -26.58
N ALA A 303 2.02 1.36 -26.26
CA ALA A 303 1.60 2.68 -25.79
C ALA A 303 0.73 3.44 -26.82
N GLN A 304 1.09 3.40 -28.10
CA GLN A 304 0.28 4.00 -29.15
C GLN A 304 -1.03 3.24 -29.40
N GLN A 305 -1.03 1.92 -29.27
CA GLN A 305 -2.26 1.13 -29.37
C GLN A 305 -3.25 1.52 -28.26
N SER A 306 -2.79 1.69 -27.03
CA SER A 306 -3.60 2.10 -25.89
C SER A 306 -4.28 3.48 -26.10
N VAL A 307 -3.58 4.45 -26.71
CA VAL A 307 -4.14 5.78 -27.01
C VAL A 307 -5.22 5.73 -28.09
N ASN A 308 -5.05 4.86 -29.10
CA ASN A 308 -5.96 4.77 -30.24
C ASN A 308 -7.24 3.96 -29.96
N GLN A 309 -7.35 3.33 -28.78
CA GLN A 309 -8.47 2.44 -28.43
C GLN A 309 -9.65 3.15 -27.76
N GLN A 310 -9.62 4.47 -27.59
CA GLN A 310 -10.74 5.22 -27.00
C GLN A 310 -11.83 5.51 -28.03
N GLU A 311 -12.60 4.51 -28.43
CA GLU A 311 -13.87 4.73 -29.11
C GLU A 311 -15.04 4.43 -28.16
N GLY A 312 -15.83 5.45 -27.85
CA GLY A 312 -17.06 5.33 -27.08
C GLY A 312 -16.89 5.34 -25.54
N ASP A 313 -17.83 4.71 -24.86
CA ASP A 313 -17.97 4.69 -23.39
C ASP A 313 -17.19 3.53 -22.74
N CYS A 314 -16.23 2.93 -23.47
CA CYS A 314 -15.40 1.83 -23.00
C CYS A 314 -14.05 2.36 -22.52
N THR A 315 -13.76 2.19 -21.23
CA THR A 315 -12.42 2.36 -20.67
C THR A 315 -11.63 1.05 -20.82
N VAL A 316 -10.33 1.17 -21.03
CA VAL A 316 -9.40 0.04 -21.20
C VAL A 316 -8.26 0.06 -20.20
N GLY A 317 -8.35 0.91 -19.16
CA GLY A 317 -7.46 0.94 -18.00
C GLY A 317 -8.08 0.16 -16.85
N TYR A 318 -7.64 0.47 -15.65
CA TYR A 318 -8.20 -0.13 -14.43
C TYR A 318 -9.66 0.28 -14.20
N ASP A 319 -10.56 -0.70 -14.11
CA ASP A 319 -11.89 -0.59 -13.50
C ASP A 319 -11.91 -1.49 -12.26
N GLN A 320 -12.04 -0.90 -11.05
CA GLN A 320 -11.80 -1.62 -9.79
C GLN A 320 -12.77 -1.22 -8.67
N ASN A 321 -12.88 -2.09 -7.66
CA ASN A 321 -13.56 -1.83 -6.39
C ASN A 321 -15.05 -1.50 -6.54
N PRO A 322 -15.86 -2.42 -7.10
CA PRO A 322 -17.28 -2.19 -7.33
C PRO A 322 -18.06 -2.09 -6.03
N GLN A 323 -19.00 -1.15 -5.95
CA GLN A 323 -19.92 -1.02 -4.83
C GLN A 323 -21.34 -0.74 -5.32
N PHE A 324 -22.31 -1.55 -4.89
CA PHE A 324 -23.72 -1.25 -5.12
C PHE A 324 -24.17 -0.08 -4.24
N SER A 325 -25.06 0.75 -4.78
CA SER A 325 -25.77 1.71 -3.94
C SER A 325 -26.68 0.98 -2.94
N PRO A 326 -26.88 1.50 -1.72
CA PRO A 326 -27.78 0.88 -0.72
C PRO A 326 -29.18 0.56 -1.23
N ASN A 327 -29.72 1.36 -2.17
CA ASN A 327 -31.03 1.14 -2.77
C ASN A 327 -31.04 0.19 -3.99
N GLY A 328 -29.89 -0.37 -4.37
CA GLY A 328 -29.75 -1.33 -5.47
C GLY A 328 -29.94 -0.76 -6.89
N ARG A 329 -30.04 0.57 -7.06
CA ARG A 329 -30.30 1.19 -8.37
C ARG A 329 -29.03 1.43 -9.19
N TYR A 330 -27.92 1.56 -8.52
CA TYR A 330 -26.63 1.90 -9.12
C TYR A 330 -25.54 0.96 -8.64
N ILE A 331 -24.51 0.84 -9.45
CA ILE A 331 -23.21 0.32 -9.05
C ILE A 331 -22.15 1.36 -9.43
N ALA A 332 -21.16 1.52 -8.59
CA ALA A 332 -20.05 2.45 -8.82
C ALA A 332 -18.71 1.73 -8.67
N TRP A 333 -17.68 2.24 -9.34
CA TRP A 333 -16.31 1.74 -9.28
C TRP A 333 -15.31 2.83 -9.62
N THR A 334 -14.04 2.63 -9.24
CA THR A 334 -12.94 3.48 -9.69
C THR A 334 -12.51 3.10 -11.09
N SER A 335 -12.29 4.08 -11.96
CA SER A 335 -12.04 3.88 -13.39
C SER A 335 -10.89 4.74 -13.91
N MET A 336 -9.93 4.13 -14.60
CA MET A 336 -8.89 4.78 -15.38
C MET A 336 -9.15 4.59 -16.87
N ALA A 337 -8.85 5.63 -17.66
CA ALA A 337 -9.26 5.65 -19.06
C ALA A 337 -8.35 4.84 -19.99
N ARG A 338 -7.05 4.64 -19.64
CA ARG A 338 -6.03 4.15 -20.56
C ARG A 338 -5.37 2.88 -20.05
N ASP A 339 -5.17 1.92 -20.95
CA ASP A 339 -4.40 0.70 -20.66
C ASP A 339 -2.92 1.02 -20.43
N GLY A 340 -2.35 0.49 -19.34
CA GLY A 340 -0.94 0.59 -18.98
C GLY A 340 -0.44 1.98 -18.56
N TYR A 341 -1.28 2.99 -18.51
CA TYR A 341 -0.88 4.37 -18.25
C TYR A 341 -1.14 4.80 -16.81
N GLU A 342 -0.15 4.62 -15.95
CA GLU A 342 -0.22 4.91 -14.50
C GLU A 342 -0.40 6.41 -14.16
N SER A 343 -0.06 7.32 -15.09
CA SER A 343 -0.34 8.76 -14.94
C SER A 343 -1.78 9.13 -15.30
N ALA A 344 -2.64 8.18 -15.69
CA ALA A 344 -4.06 8.46 -15.93
C ALA A 344 -4.80 8.76 -14.62
N ARG A 345 -5.74 9.69 -14.69
CA ARG A 345 -6.58 10.05 -13.54
C ARG A 345 -7.58 8.95 -13.22
N THR A 346 -7.59 8.50 -11.97
CA THR A 346 -8.64 7.61 -11.45
C THR A 346 -9.91 8.41 -11.17
N ARG A 347 -11.03 8.01 -11.79
CA ARG A 347 -12.33 8.66 -11.68
C ARG A 347 -13.34 7.74 -11.00
N LEU A 348 -14.39 8.28 -10.42
CA LEU A 348 -15.51 7.50 -9.89
C LEU A 348 -16.61 7.38 -10.96
N CYS A 349 -16.77 6.17 -11.50
CA CYS A 349 -17.81 5.80 -12.46
C CYS A 349 -19.05 5.31 -11.74
N VAL A 350 -20.24 5.72 -12.20
CA VAL A 350 -21.54 5.28 -11.68
C VAL A 350 -22.40 4.76 -12.84
N LEU A 351 -22.82 3.50 -12.76
CA LEU A 351 -23.72 2.86 -13.71
C LEU A 351 -25.13 2.77 -13.12
N ASN A 352 -26.10 3.28 -13.85
CA ASN A 352 -27.52 3.04 -13.54
C ASN A 352 -27.91 1.66 -14.08
N LEU A 353 -28.19 0.71 -13.18
CA LEU A 353 -28.47 -0.68 -13.54
C LEU A 353 -29.76 -0.88 -14.36
N LYS A 354 -30.70 0.07 -14.29
CA LYS A 354 -31.96 0.02 -15.07
C LYS A 354 -31.79 0.56 -16.48
N THR A 355 -31.04 1.65 -16.64
CA THR A 355 -30.93 2.35 -17.96
C THR A 355 -29.67 1.98 -18.72
N GLY A 356 -28.66 1.42 -18.03
CA GLY A 356 -27.32 1.17 -18.60
C GLY A 356 -26.47 2.43 -18.77
N SER A 357 -26.94 3.61 -18.33
CA SER A 357 -26.18 4.85 -18.48
C SER A 357 -25.05 4.94 -17.45
N LYS A 358 -23.84 5.30 -17.90
CA LYS A 358 -22.67 5.59 -17.08
C LYS A 358 -22.49 7.09 -16.88
N THR A 359 -21.97 7.49 -15.73
CA THR A 359 -21.64 8.88 -15.40
C THR A 359 -20.38 8.91 -14.52
N TYR A 360 -19.43 9.78 -14.85
CA TYR A 360 -18.22 10.01 -14.05
C TYR A 360 -18.45 11.20 -13.12
N VAL A 361 -18.69 10.92 -11.84
CA VAL A 361 -19.12 11.94 -10.85
C VAL A 361 -17.97 12.70 -10.19
N THR A 362 -16.74 12.50 -10.63
CA THR A 362 -15.55 13.21 -10.14
C THR A 362 -14.75 13.90 -11.26
N GLU A 363 -15.38 14.18 -12.41
CA GLU A 363 -14.70 14.85 -13.53
C GLU A 363 -14.16 16.25 -13.19
N SER A 364 -14.83 16.98 -12.27
CA SER A 364 -14.38 18.29 -11.78
C SER A 364 -13.26 18.23 -10.74
N PHE A 365 -12.85 17.04 -10.28
CA PHE A 365 -11.76 16.87 -9.34
C PHE A 365 -10.45 16.68 -10.10
N GLU A 366 -9.51 17.61 -9.94
CA GLU A 366 -8.25 17.65 -10.71
C GLU A 366 -7.18 16.65 -10.22
N SER A 367 -7.56 15.69 -9.38
CA SER A 367 -6.71 14.60 -8.93
C SER A 367 -7.45 13.27 -8.99
N GLY A 368 -6.78 12.17 -8.63
CA GLY A 368 -7.37 10.85 -8.60
C GLY A 368 -8.21 10.57 -7.35
N VAL A 369 -9.22 9.71 -7.51
CA VAL A 369 -9.96 9.09 -6.40
C VAL A 369 -9.18 7.88 -5.92
N ASN A 370 -8.85 7.83 -4.62
CA ASN A 370 -8.17 6.68 -4.03
C ASN A 370 -9.18 5.62 -3.55
N GLU A 371 -10.12 6.04 -2.72
CA GLU A 371 -11.15 5.19 -2.11
C GLU A 371 -12.48 5.92 -2.12
N PHE A 372 -13.59 5.17 -2.08
CA PHE A 372 -14.92 5.77 -1.99
C PHE A 372 -15.89 4.88 -1.20
N CYS A 373 -16.96 5.45 -0.69
CA CYS A 373 -18.12 4.72 -0.21
C CYS A 373 -19.42 5.52 -0.45
N TRP A 374 -20.51 4.80 -0.68
CA TRP A 374 -21.82 5.40 -0.84
C TRP A 374 -22.30 6.10 0.44
N THR A 375 -23.04 7.22 0.27
CA THR A 375 -23.86 7.72 1.37
C THR A 375 -25.05 6.77 1.61
N PRO A 376 -25.53 6.59 2.88
CA PRO A 376 -26.62 5.66 3.17
C PRO A 376 -27.93 5.94 2.41
N ASP A 377 -28.17 7.18 2.00
CA ASP A 377 -29.33 7.59 1.22
C ASP A 377 -29.20 7.36 -0.30
N SER A 378 -28.09 6.78 -0.75
CA SER A 378 -27.77 6.51 -2.16
C SER A 378 -27.73 7.74 -3.08
N LYS A 379 -27.49 8.95 -2.53
CA LYS A 379 -27.50 10.19 -3.30
C LYS A 379 -26.13 10.73 -3.64
N GLY A 380 -25.08 10.14 -3.11
CA GLY A 380 -23.71 10.57 -3.32
C GLY A 380 -22.71 9.68 -2.61
N PHE A 381 -21.50 10.22 -2.46
CA PHE A 381 -20.34 9.48 -1.98
C PHE A 381 -19.51 10.30 -1.01
N TYR A 382 -18.83 9.62 -0.12
CA TYR A 382 -17.57 10.06 0.46
C TYR A 382 -16.44 9.43 -0.36
N PHE A 383 -15.39 10.19 -0.65
CA PHE A 383 -14.19 9.65 -1.30
C PHE A 383 -12.94 10.33 -0.78
N THR A 384 -11.79 9.67 -0.91
CA THR A 384 -10.48 10.25 -0.63
C THR A 384 -9.75 10.57 -1.92
N GLY A 385 -8.93 11.64 -1.87
CA GLY A 385 -8.08 12.05 -2.97
C GLY A 385 -6.96 12.96 -2.45
N VAL A 386 -5.81 12.89 -3.12
CA VAL A 386 -4.66 13.71 -2.76
C VAL A 386 -4.75 15.09 -3.41
N TRP A 387 -4.47 16.13 -2.61
CA TRP A 387 -4.32 17.49 -3.12
C TRP A 387 -3.27 18.24 -2.30
N HIS A 388 -2.28 18.82 -2.98
CA HIS A 388 -1.15 19.54 -2.39
C HIS A 388 -0.48 18.77 -1.23
N GLY A 389 -0.13 17.49 -1.47
CA GLY A 389 0.58 16.65 -0.50
C GLY A 389 -0.22 16.28 0.75
N ARG A 390 -1.55 16.20 0.63
CA ARG A 390 -2.48 15.76 1.69
C ARG A 390 -3.60 14.94 1.08
N THR A 391 -3.93 13.83 1.69
CA THR A 391 -5.07 13.01 1.28
C THR A 391 -6.28 13.37 2.13
N HIS A 392 -7.21 14.11 1.54
CA HIS A 392 -8.42 14.57 2.22
C HIS A 392 -9.65 13.73 1.87
N VAL A 393 -10.67 13.82 2.73
CA VAL A 393 -12.01 13.32 2.46
C VAL A 393 -12.82 14.40 1.74
N TYR A 394 -13.48 13.98 0.66
CA TYR A 394 -14.39 14.78 -0.16
C TYR A 394 -15.77 14.14 -0.17
N THR A 395 -16.75 14.91 -0.60
CA THR A 395 -18.09 14.42 -0.95
C THR A 395 -18.39 14.75 -2.41
N THR A 396 -19.15 13.88 -3.08
CA THR A 396 -19.76 14.18 -4.38
C THR A 396 -21.17 13.63 -4.43
N ASN A 397 -22.04 14.23 -5.25
CA ASN A 397 -23.36 13.72 -5.53
C ASN A 397 -23.43 13.11 -6.94
N LEU A 398 -24.57 12.54 -7.30
CA LEU A 398 -24.78 11.93 -8.64
C LEU A 398 -24.73 12.94 -9.80
N LYS A 399 -24.65 14.25 -9.52
CA LYS A 399 -24.45 15.31 -10.53
C LYS A 399 -23.00 15.75 -10.69
N GLY A 400 -22.08 15.20 -9.87
CA GLY A 400 -20.66 15.54 -9.90
C GLY A 400 -20.28 16.83 -9.15
N GLU A 401 -21.10 17.26 -8.19
CA GLU A 401 -20.78 18.39 -7.31
C GLU A 401 -19.82 17.97 -6.21
N VAL A 402 -18.54 18.24 -6.39
CA VAL A 402 -17.47 17.84 -5.46
C VAL A 402 -17.23 18.91 -4.41
N ASN A 403 -17.13 18.50 -3.12
CA ASN A 403 -16.82 19.39 -2.01
C ASN A 403 -15.80 18.74 -1.07
N GLN A 404 -14.80 19.51 -0.65
CA GLN A 404 -13.80 19.08 0.33
C GLN A 404 -14.42 19.07 1.75
N LEU A 405 -14.31 17.96 2.45
CA LEU A 405 -14.86 17.77 3.79
C LEU A 405 -13.82 18.05 4.89
N THR A 406 -12.60 17.53 4.74
CA THR A 406 -11.53 17.64 5.76
C THR A 406 -10.46 18.65 5.36
N ARG A 407 -9.70 19.14 6.35
CA ARG A 407 -8.60 20.09 6.21
C ARG A 407 -7.48 19.76 7.20
N GLY A 408 -6.34 20.43 7.06
CA GLY A 408 -5.17 20.26 7.94
C GLY A 408 -4.13 19.30 7.36
N ASP A 409 -3.03 19.11 8.08
CA ASP A 409 -1.88 18.32 7.63
C ASP A 409 -2.05 16.85 8.07
N TYR A 410 -2.93 16.14 7.34
CA TYR A 410 -3.31 14.76 7.58
C TYR A 410 -3.57 14.03 6.28
N ASP A 411 -3.37 12.71 6.34
CA ASP A 411 -3.90 11.77 5.35
C ASP A 411 -5.03 10.96 5.97
N TYR A 412 -6.07 10.73 5.16
CA TYR A 412 -7.26 9.98 5.53
C TYR A 412 -7.43 8.77 4.62
N SER A 413 -7.86 7.64 5.19
CA SER A 413 -8.43 6.51 4.45
C SER A 413 -9.84 6.20 4.96
N LEU A 414 -10.72 5.77 4.05
CA LEU A 414 -12.09 5.44 4.38
C LEU A 414 -12.18 4.06 5.02
N LEU A 415 -13.12 3.90 5.95
CA LEU A 415 -13.49 2.61 6.49
C LEU A 415 -14.93 2.27 6.08
N GLN A 416 -15.90 3.10 6.49
CA GLN A 416 -17.29 2.93 6.09
C GLN A 416 -18.10 4.21 6.32
N ALA A 417 -19.23 4.37 5.58
CA ALA A 417 -20.22 5.37 5.91
C ALA A 417 -20.88 5.01 7.25
N LEU A 418 -21.21 6.02 8.08
CA LEU A 418 -21.93 5.78 9.33
C LEU A 418 -23.35 5.27 9.04
N PRO A 419 -23.83 4.22 9.74
CA PRO A 419 -25.10 3.56 9.43
C PRO A 419 -26.31 4.49 9.59
N PHE A 420 -26.24 5.51 10.42
CA PHE A 420 -27.32 6.47 10.66
C PHE A 420 -26.85 7.91 10.47
N GLY A 421 -27.63 8.68 9.73
CA GLY A 421 -27.37 10.08 9.51
C GLY A 421 -26.32 10.35 8.43
N ARG A 422 -25.60 11.45 8.57
CA ARG A 422 -24.51 11.85 7.69
C ARG A 422 -23.18 11.66 8.41
N GLY A 423 -22.19 11.14 7.71
CA GLY A 423 -20.87 11.01 8.25
C GLY A 423 -20.16 9.74 7.79
N VAL A 424 -18.87 9.66 8.12
CA VAL A 424 -18.01 8.57 7.70
C VAL A 424 -17.02 8.22 8.81
N LEU A 425 -16.71 6.94 8.93
CA LEU A 425 -15.63 6.39 9.75
C LEU A 425 -14.36 6.33 8.91
N VAL A 426 -13.27 6.84 9.46
CA VAL A 426 -11.99 6.96 8.75
C VAL A 426 -10.83 6.56 9.65
N LYS A 427 -9.72 6.14 9.04
CA LYS A 427 -8.40 6.25 9.67
C LYS A 427 -7.77 7.59 9.29
N ARG A 428 -6.94 8.10 10.16
CA ARG A 428 -6.17 9.33 9.95
C ARG A 428 -4.78 9.18 10.53
N HIS A 429 -3.80 9.58 9.74
CA HIS A 429 -2.40 9.70 10.16
C HIS A 429 -1.80 11.03 9.69
N SER A 430 -0.54 11.25 10.09
CA SER A 430 0.29 12.34 9.59
C SER A 430 1.76 11.90 9.59
N MET A 431 2.65 12.72 9.04
CA MET A 431 4.10 12.48 9.15
C MET A 431 4.61 12.38 10.61
N SER A 432 3.77 12.75 11.60
CA SER A 432 4.13 12.75 13.03
C SER A 432 3.29 11.78 13.87
N ALA A 433 2.36 11.05 13.29
CA ALA A 433 1.50 10.10 14.03
C ALA A 433 0.99 9.00 13.10
N ALA A 434 1.05 7.76 13.58
CA ALA A 434 0.46 6.59 12.92
C ALA A 434 -1.07 6.65 12.91
N ASP A 435 -1.69 5.72 12.16
CA ASP A 435 -3.14 5.62 12.05
C ASP A 435 -3.86 5.53 13.39
N GLU A 436 -4.88 6.38 13.52
CA GLU A 436 -5.93 6.27 14.53
C GLU A 436 -7.31 6.39 13.85
N VAL A 437 -8.35 5.87 14.50
CA VAL A 437 -9.72 5.85 13.95
C VAL A 437 -10.51 7.06 14.42
N PHE A 438 -11.24 7.66 13.48
CA PHE A 438 -12.07 8.85 13.72
C PHE A 438 -13.45 8.71 13.09
N THR A 439 -14.44 9.38 13.66
CA THR A 439 -15.70 9.70 12.97
C THR A 439 -15.69 11.14 12.50
N LEU A 440 -16.16 11.34 11.29
CA LEU A 440 -16.36 12.65 10.66
C LEU A 440 -17.87 12.85 10.45
N VAL A 441 -18.47 13.80 11.15
CA VAL A 441 -19.92 14.07 11.09
C VAL A 441 -20.14 15.53 10.68
N PRO A 442 -20.73 15.80 9.49
CA PRO A 442 -21.09 17.15 9.09
C PRO A 442 -22.14 17.75 10.05
N GLU A 443 -21.84 18.95 10.58
CA GLU A 443 -22.74 19.72 11.48
C GLU A 443 -22.89 21.15 10.97
N GLY A 444 -24.09 21.50 10.46
CA GLY A 444 -24.33 22.80 9.86
C GLY A 444 -23.37 23.10 8.71
N LYS A 445 -22.53 24.15 8.87
CA LYS A 445 -21.43 24.48 7.91
C LYS A 445 -20.07 23.91 8.33
N GLY A 446 -20.00 23.17 9.44
CA GLY A 446 -18.78 22.62 10.03
C GLY A 446 -18.70 21.09 9.94
N LEU A 447 -17.64 20.59 10.54
CA LEU A 447 -17.35 19.15 10.65
C LEU A 447 -17.01 18.83 12.10
N ARG A 448 -17.77 17.94 12.74
CA ARG A 448 -17.38 17.38 14.02
C ARG A 448 -16.48 16.17 13.78
N ILE A 449 -15.26 16.25 14.31
CA ILE A 449 -14.25 15.19 14.27
C ILE A 449 -14.13 14.61 15.67
N ARG A 450 -14.32 13.28 15.80
CA ARG A 450 -14.13 12.59 17.07
C ARG A 450 -13.16 11.42 16.89
N GLN A 451 -12.08 11.43 17.67
CA GLN A 451 -11.13 10.32 17.74
C GLN A 451 -11.74 9.17 18.55
N LEU A 452 -11.58 7.93 18.07
CA LEU A 452 -12.07 6.73 18.70
C LEU A 452 -10.95 5.90 19.34
N THR A 453 -9.78 5.88 18.75
CA THR A 453 -8.64 5.08 19.23
C THR A 453 -7.44 5.96 19.60
N GLU A 454 -6.65 5.50 20.55
CA GLU A 454 -5.40 6.11 20.99
C GLU A 454 -4.34 5.00 21.17
N GLU A 455 -4.13 4.18 20.12
CA GLU A 455 -3.36 2.95 20.21
C GLU A 455 -1.90 3.21 20.60
N ASN A 456 -1.30 4.25 20.04
CA ASN A 456 0.11 4.54 20.24
C ASN A 456 0.39 5.71 21.21
N LYS A 457 -0.61 6.11 22.02
CA LYS A 457 -0.48 7.22 22.97
C LYS A 457 0.72 7.07 23.91
N ALA A 458 0.97 5.86 24.42
CA ALA A 458 2.08 5.60 25.34
C ALA A 458 3.46 5.90 24.72
N PHE A 459 3.62 5.74 23.39
CA PHE A 459 4.82 6.15 22.67
C PHE A 459 4.89 7.67 22.53
N TYR A 460 3.81 8.30 22.09
CA TYR A 460 3.78 9.76 21.87
C TYR A 460 3.99 10.56 23.14
N ASP A 461 3.53 10.07 24.29
CA ASP A 461 3.74 10.71 25.61
C ASP A 461 5.24 10.75 25.99
N GLN A 462 6.10 9.94 25.36
CA GLN A 462 7.52 9.83 25.65
C GLN A 462 8.44 10.36 24.54
N ILE A 463 7.89 10.67 23.37
CA ILE A 463 8.65 11.03 22.18
C ILE A 463 8.35 12.47 21.79
N THR A 464 9.40 13.25 21.52
CA THR A 464 9.27 14.55 20.86
C THR A 464 9.48 14.36 19.37
N MET A 465 8.44 14.60 18.58
CA MET A 465 8.52 14.59 17.12
C MET A 465 9.17 15.87 16.59
N GLY A 466 9.82 15.76 15.46
CA GLY A 466 10.32 16.89 14.69
C GLY A 466 9.17 17.69 14.05
N GLU A 467 9.36 19.00 13.93
CA GLU A 467 8.39 19.88 13.26
C GLU A 467 8.35 19.56 11.75
N VAL A 468 7.16 19.48 11.18
CA VAL A 468 6.94 19.30 9.73
C VAL A 468 6.40 20.61 9.15
N LYS A 469 7.06 21.14 8.12
CA LYS A 469 6.65 22.39 7.45
C LYS A 469 6.56 22.20 5.95
N GLU A 470 5.58 22.83 5.34
CA GLU A 470 5.57 23.00 3.90
C GLU A 470 6.55 24.10 3.46
N ARG A 471 7.17 23.89 2.32
CA ARG A 471 8.08 24.82 1.65
C ARG A 471 7.79 24.80 0.16
N TRP A 472 7.39 25.94 -0.38
CA TRP A 472 7.19 26.09 -1.82
C TRP A 472 8.50 26.55 -2.46
N VAL A 473 8.96 25.76 -3.42
CA VAL A 473 10.23 25.97 -4.10
C VAL A 473 9.98 26.24 -5.58
N LYS A 474 10.67 27.23 -6.14
CA LYS A 474 10.66 27.45 -7.58
C LYS A 474 11.55 26.40 -8.28
N THR A 475 10.96 25.67 -9.19
CA THR A 475 11.68 24.73 -10.07
C THR A 475 12.54 25.47 -11.10
N SER A 476 13.43 24.76 -11.77
CA SER A 476 14.33 25.35 -12.79
C SER A 476 13.59 25.99 -13.96
N ASP A 477 12.36 25.54 -14.26
CA ASP A 477 11.47 26.11 -15.29
C ASP A 477 10.41 27.09 -14.73
N GLY A 478 10.53 27.45 -13.43
CA GLY A 478 9.76 28.52 -12.78
C GLY A 478 8.40 28.13 -12.24
N LYS A 479 8.01 26.85 -12.24
CA LYS A 479 6.79 26.36 -11.59
C LYS A 479 6.97 26.30 -10.06
N ASP A 480 5.86 26.30 -9.31
CA ASP A 480 5.87 26.16 -7.85
C ASP A 480 5.75 24.68 -7.46
N MET A 481 6.70 24.19 -6.67
CA MET A 481 6.76 22.82 -6.17
C MET A 481 6.64 22.81 -4.66
N LEU A 482 5.67 22.04 -4.13
CA LEU A 482 5.56 21.78 -2.69
C LEU A 482 6.64 20.80 -2.25
N CYS A 483 7.39 21.15 -1.22
CA CYS A 483 8.29 20.27 -0.49
C CYS A 483 7.86 20.21 0.98
N TRP A 484 7.88 19.02 1.57
CA TRP A 484 7.84 18.88 3.02
C TRP A 484 9.24 18.98 3.58
N VAL A 485 9.41 19.76 4.65
CA VAL A 485 10.67 19.86 5.40
C VAL A 485 10.43 19.38 6.83
N ILE A 486 11.19 18.38 7.24
CA ILE A 486 11.08 17.79 8.58
C ILE A 486 12.34 18.10 9.35
N TYR A 487 12.18 18.77 10.50
CA TYR A 487 13.26 19.25 11.34
C TYR A 487 13.55 18.26 12.48
N PRO A 488 14.80 18.20 12.98
CA PRO A 488 15.13 17.43 14.19
C PRO A 488 14.27 17.82 15.40
N PRO A 489 13.95 16.86 16.30
CA PRO A 489 13.40 17.21 17.62
C PRO A 489 14.31 18.23 18.33
N HIS A 490 13.71 19.25 18.95
CA HIS A 490 14.43 20.35 19.62
C HIS A 490 15.34 21.12 18.65
N PHE A 491 14.89 21.33 17.43
CA PHE A 491 15.62 22.09 16.41
C PHE A 491 16.06 23.46 16.92
N ASP A 492 17.34 23.81 16.67
CA ASP A 492 17.94 25.11 17.02
C ASP A 492 18.54 25.74 15.75
N ALA A 493 17.91 26.80 15.24
CA ALA A 493 18.36 27.48 14.04
C ALA A 493 19.77 28.13 14.13
N LYS A 494 20.40 28.12 15.31
CA LYS A 494 21.79 28.57 15.50
C LYS A 494 22.81 27.46 15.25
N LYS A 495 22.37 26.21 15.17
CA LYS A 495 23.20 25.04 14.86
C LYS A 495 23.15 24.73 13.37
N LYS A 496 24.13 23.98 12.88
CA LYS A 496 24.12 23.40 11.54
C LYS A 496 23.77 21.93 11.59
N TYR A 497 22.94 21.52 10.63
CA TYR A 497 22.48 20.15 10.50
C TYR A 497 22.76 19.60 9.10
N PRO A 498 23.21 18.36 8.96
CA PRO A 498 23.25 17.68 7.68
C PRO A 498 21.81 17.53 7.15
N ALA A 499 21.65 17.54 5.83
CA ALA A 499 20.35 17.42 5.21
C ALA A 499 20.25 16.24 4.24
N LEU A 500 19.05 15.68 4.13
CA LEU A 500 18.71 14.57 3.24
C LEU A 500 17.67 15.02 2.22
N LEU A 501 17.98 14.83 0.95
CA LEU A 501 17.00 14.85 -0.12
C LEU A 501 16.32 13.47 -0.16
N PHE A 502 15.02 13.44 0.05
CA PHE A 502 14.23 12.23 -0.13
C PHE A 502 13.69 12.18 -1.56
N CYS A 503 14.03 11.12 -2.28
CA CYS A 503 13.53 10.84 -3.62
C CYS A 503 12.38 9.84 -3.52
N GLU A 504 11.16 10.28 -3.88
CA GLU A 504 9.95 9.45 -3.81
C GLU A 504 9.92 8.42 -4.92
N GLY A 505 9.35 7.25 -4.59
CA GLY A 505 9.11 6.15 -5.52
C GLY A 505 7.93 6.40 -6.48
N GLY A 506 7.36 5.35 -7.00
CA GLY A 506 6.28 5.38 -7.96
C GLY A 506 6.75 5.13 -9.39
N PRO A 507 6.80 6.12 -10.29
CA PRO A 507 6.95 7.57 -10.06
C PRO A 507 5.68 8.35 -9.71
N GLN A 508 4.49 7.77 -9.81
CA GLN A 508 3.20 8.45 -9.59
C GLN A 508 2.68 8.28 -8.14
N SER A 509 3.55 8.41 -7.14
CA SER A 509 3.19 8.29 -5.73
C SER A 509 3.45 9.60 -4.98
N PRO A 510 2.45 10.21 -4.29
CA PRO A 510 2.62 11.53 -3.67
C PRO A 510 3.49 11.47 -2.43
N VAL A 511 4.27 12.54 -2.20
CA VAL A 511 4.79 12.82 -0.86
C VAL A 511 3.70 13.57 -0.09
N SER A 512 2.81 12.79 0.51
CA SER A 512 1.71 13.31 1.35
C SER A 512 2.08 13.28 2.84
N GLN A 513 1.11 13.32 3.71
CA GLN A 513 1.31 13.22 5.17
C GLN A 513 1.49 11.75 5.63
N PHE A 514 2.04 10.87 4.80
CA PHE A 514 2.14 9.44 5.08
C PHE A 514 2.99 9.11 6.32
N TRP A 515 2.57 8.07 7.05
CA TRP A 515 3.35 7.43 8.11
C TRP A 515 3.88 6.08 7.61
N SER A 516 5.19 5.93 7.55
CA SER A 516 5.83 4.69 7.10
C SER A 516 6.60 4.02 8.25
N TYR A 517 6.58 2.70 8.29
CA TYR A 517 7.39 1.92 9.23
C TYR A 517 8.78 1.56 8.66
N ARG A 518 9.04 1.86 7.40
CA ARG A 518 10.33 1.72 6.72
C ARG A 518 10.95 3.11 6.50
N TRP A 519 10.36 3.92 5.65
CA TRP A 519 10.80 5.29 5.29
C TRP A 519 10.15 6.32 6.22
N ASN A 520 10.52 6.28 7.51
CA ASN A 520 9.94 7.17 8.51
C ASN A 520 10.76 8.45 8.68
N PHE A 521 10.21 9.58 8.29
CA PHE A 521 10.89 10.88 8.38
C PHE A 521 11.18 11.30 9.83
N GLN A 522 10.34 10.91 10.78
CA GLN A 522 10.57 11.24 12.18
C GLN A 522 11.75 10.47 12.78
N VAL A 523 11.96 9.22 12.36
CA VAL A 523 13.19 8.48 12.75
C VAL A 523 14.43 9.12 12.13
N MET A 524 14.35 9.60 10.87
CA MET A 524 15.46 10.32 10.23
C MET A 524 15.75 11.64 10.97
N ALA A 525 14.71 12.40 11.28
CA ALA A 525 14.82 13.66 12.03
C ALA A 525 15.34 13.43 13.46
N ALA A 526 14.91 12.35 14.13
CA ALA A 526 15.41 11.95 15.45
C ALA A 526 16.91 11.61 15.46
N ASN A 527 17.49 11.33 14.29
CA ASN A 527 18.94 11.18 14.09
C ASN A 527 19.62 12.51 13.66
N ASP A 528 19.04 13.66 13.97
CA ASP A 528 19.59 15.00 13.72
C ASP A 528 19.83 15.35 12.24
N TYR A 529 19.03 14.78 11.32
CA TYR A 529 18.98 15.18 9.92
C TYR A 529 17.79 16.13 9.67
N ILE A 530 17.97 17.12 8.79
CA ILE A 530 16.86 17.83 8.16
C ILE A 530 16.50 17.07 6.89
N ILE A 531 15.22 16.75 6.69
CA ILE A 531 14.76 16.06 5.49
C ILE A 531 13.99 17.06 4.61
N ILE A 532 14.31 17.10 3.32
CA ILE A 532 13.47 17.74 2.32
C ILE A 532 12.91 16.67 1.39
N ALA A 533 11.58 16.63 1.29
CA ALA A 533 10.82 15.65 0.53
C ALA A 533 9.93 16.39 -0.51
N PRO A 534 10.42 16.58 -1.74
CA PRO A 534 9.72 17.34 -2.78
C PRO A 534 8.65 16.53 -3.49
N ASN A 535 7.52 17.18 -3.79
CA ASN A 535 6.52 16.70 -4.72
C ASN A 535 6.90 17.12 -6.15
N ARG A 536 7.93 16.47 -6.70
CA ARG A 536 8.45 16.72 -8.05
C ARG A 536 7.43 16.35 -9.14
N ARG A 537 7.70 16.69 -10.40
CA ARG A 537 6.89 16.27 -11.55
C ARG A 537 6.61 14.77 -11.54
N GLY A 538 5.39 14.41 -11.94
CA GLY A 538 4.91 13.04 -11.96
C GLY A 538 4.22 12.60 -10.67
N LEU A 539 4.21 13.41 -9.58
CA LEU A 539 3.45 13.10 -8.37
C LEU A 539 2.01 13.63 -8.48
N PRO A 540 1.00 12.84 -8.06
CA PRO A 540 -0.40 13.28 -8.10
C PRO A 540 -0.72 14.37 -7.07
N GLY A 541 -1.83 15.09 -7.31
CA GLY A 541 -2.33 16.13 -6.40
C GLY A 541 -1.86 17.55 -6.72
N PHE A 542 -1.34 17.77 -7.93
CA PHE A 542 -0.92 19.09 -8.44
C PHE A 542 -1.46 19.37 -9.85
N GLY A 543 -2.54 18.71 -10.23
CA GLY A 543 -3.14 18.73 -11.54
C GLY A 543 -2.56 17.67 -12.49
N MET A 544 -3.30 17.42 -13.58
CA MET A 544 -2.96 16.34 -14.51
C MET A 544 -1.70 16.65 -15.33
N GLU A 545 -1.48 17.91 -15.72
CA GLU A 545 -0.25 18.33 -16.42
C GLU A 545 1.00 17.96 -15.61
N TRP A 546 0.99 18.28 -14.30
CA TRP A 546 2.10 17.97 -13.39
C TRP A 546 2.34 16.46 -13.29
N LEU A 547 1.28 15.66 -13.23
CA LEU A 547 1.33 14.20 -13.14
C LEU A 547 1.86 13.57 -14.43
N GLU A 548 1.36 14.00 -15.59
CA GLU A 548 1.69 13.41 -16.89
C GLU A 548 3.10 13.80 -17.40
N GLU A 549 3.69 14.89 -16.92
CA GLU A 549 5.04 15.33 -17.31
C GLU A 549 6.17 14.34 -16.96
N ILE A 550 5.92 13.30 -16.15
CA ILE A 550 6.91 12.25 -15.86
C ILE A 550 7.01 11.21 -16.98
N SER A 551 5.92 10.96 -17.69
CA SER A 551 5.87 9.91 -18.71
C SER A 551 6.80 10.25 -19.87
N GLY A 552 7.76 9.34 -20.14
CA GLY A 552 8.79 9.54 -21.15
C GLY A 552 9.93 10.47 -20.75
N ASP A 553 9.97 10.97 -19.50
CA ASP A 553 11.02 11.89 -19.09
C ASP A 553 11.53 11.62 -17.64
N TYR A 554 11.88 10.38 -17.35
CA TYR A 554 12.38 9.97 -16.03
C TYR A 554 13.68 10.67 -15.60
N SER A 555 14.50 11.10 -16.54
CA SER A 555 15.80 11.74 -16.30
C SER A 555 15.85 13.24 -16.58
N GLY A 556 14.69 13.83 -16.91
CA GLY A 556 14.59 15.26 -17.29
C GLY A 556 14.19 16.16 -16.13
N GLN A 557 13.04 16.83 -16.27
CA GLN A 557 12.61 17.88 -15.35
C GLN A 557 12.42 17.39 -13.90
N CYS A 558 11.94 16.16 -13.69
CA CYS A 558 11.79 15.60 -12.32
C CYS A 558 13.14 15.54 -11.56
N MET A 559 14.26 15.32 -12.24
CA MET A 559 15.59 15.34 -11.64
C MET A 559 16.04 16.78 -11.32
N GLN A 560 15.71 17.75 -12.18
CA GLN A 560 15.95 19.17 -11.91
C GLN A 560 15.10 19.68 -10.75
N ASP A 561 13.89 19.14 -10.58
CA ASP A 561 13.03 19.43 -9.43
C ASP A 561 13.68 18.99 -8.10
N TYR A 562 14.27 17.79 -8.04
CA TYR A 562 15.04 17.33 -6.89
C TYR A 562 16.23 18.23 -6.58
N LEU A 563 17.00 18.63 -7.60
CA LEU A 563 18.14 19.54 -7.42
C LEU A 563 17.68 20.93 -6.98
N SER A 564 16.60 21.45 -7.53
CA SER A 564 15.99 22.72 -7.11
C SER A 564 15.57 22.71 -5.65
N ALA A 565 15.00 21.59 -5.17
CA ALA A 565 14.57 21.46 -3.79
C ALA A 565 15.73 21.53 -2.81
N ILE A 566 16.79 20.76 -3.03
CA ILE A 566 17.95 20.75 -2.11
C ILE A 566 18.74 22.06 -2.19
N ASP A 567 18.89 22.64 -3.38
CA ASP A 567 19.59 23.93 -3.56
C ASP A 567 18.86 25.06 -2.85
N ASP A 568 17.52 25.06 -2.87
CA ASP A 568 16.72 26.04 -2.16
C ASP A 568 16.83 25.89 -0.63
N LEU A 569 16.78 24.65 -0.11
CA LEU A 569 16.99 24.37 1.31
C LEU A 569 18.40 24.82 1.78
N CYS A 570 19.41 24.67 0.95
CA CYS A 570 20.80 25.08 1.26
C CYS A 570 21.00 26.58 1.41
N ARG A 571 20.00 27.43 1.11
CA ARG A 571 20.03 28.86 1.40
C ARG A 571 19.86 29.16 2.89
N GLU A 572 19.33 28.20 3.64
CA GLU A 572 19.11 28.34 5.08
C GLU A 572 20.43 28.25 5.86
N PRO A 573 20.71 29.16 6.81
CA PRO A 573 21.98 29.20 7.52
C PRO A 573 22.22 27.99 8.45
N TYR A 574 21.16 27.31 8.83
CA TYR A 574 21.21 26.11 9.67
C TYR A 574 21.44 24.80 8.90
N VAL A 575 21.48 24.83 7.57
CA VAL A 575 21.82 23.68 6.75
C VAL A 575 23.32 23.59 6.54
N ASP A 576 23.88 22.42 6.84
CA ASP A 576 25.26 22.12 6.52
C ASP A 576 25.34 21.61 5.07
N LYS A 577 25.54 22.54 4.14
CA LYS A 577 25.58 22.27 2.70
C LYS A 577 26.77 21.41 2.25
N ASP A 578 27.77 21.24 3.11
CA ASP A 578 28.91 20.38 2.85
C ASP A 578 28.67 18.93 3.28
N HIS A 579 27.52 18.65 3.95
CA HIS A 579 27.10 17.34 4.45
C HIS A 579 25.68 16.99 4.01
N LEU A 580 25.48 16.88 2.70
CA LEU A 580 24.20 16.52 2.09
C LEU A 580 24.17 15.05 1.68
N GLY A 581 23.03 14.37 1.86
CA GLY A 581 22.78 13.03 1.35
C GLY A 581 21.53 12.99 0.47
N ALA A 582 21.45 12.02 -0.44
CA ALA A 582 20.22 11.72 -1.18
C ALA A 582 19.86 10.25 -1.00
N VAL A 583 18.58 10.00 -0.72
CA VAL A 583 18.05 8.67 -0.36
C VAL A 583 16.72 8.42 -1.06
N GLY A 584 16.46 7.19 -1.48
CA GLY A 584 15.19 6.84 -2.11
C GLY A 584 15.04 5.37 -2.42
N ALA A 585 13.81 4.94 -2.71
CA ALA A 585 13.47 3.57 -3.06
C ALA A 585 12.71 3.50 -4.38
N SER A 586 12.78 2.35 -5.08
CA SER A 586 12.05 2.12 -6.33
C SER A 586 12.43 3.16 -7.40
N PHE A 587 11.49 3.90 -7.96
CA PHE A 587 11.82 5.06 -8.79
C PHE A 587 12.70 6.10 -8.04
N GLY A 588 12.53 6.22 -6.73
CA GLY A 588 13.42 7.04 -5.89
C GLY A 588 14.85 6.48 -5.85
N GLY A 589 15.03 5.17 -5.84
CA GLY A 589 16.32 4.50 -5.98
C GLY A 589 16.95 4.70 -7.37
N TYR A 590 16.12 4.66 -8.44
CA TYR A 590 16.52 5.08 -9.78
C TYR A 590 17.05 6.53 -9.78
N SER A 591 16.30 7.42 -9.14
CA SER A 591 16.68 8.83 -9.01
C SER A 591 18.02 9.01 -8.32
N VAL A 592 18.28 8.25 -7.24
CA VAL A 592 19.56 8.26 -6.53
C VAL A 592 20.70 7.76 -7.43
N TYR A 593 20.50 6.66 -8.17
CA TYR A 593 21.52 6.18 -9.11
C TYR A 593 21.80 7.18 -10.23
N TRP A 594 20.78 7.87 -10.74
CA TRP A 594 20.95 8.91 -11.75
C TRP A 594 21.69 10.12 -11.17
N LEU A 595 21.29 10.58 -9.97
CA LEU A 595 21.94 11.67 -9.26
C LEU A 595 23.42 11.37 -8.96
N ALA A 596 23.77 10.11 -8.67
CA ALA A 596 25.16 9.73 -8.40
C ALA A 596 26.13 10.11 -9.54
N GLY A 597 25.64 10.17 -10.78
CA GLY A 597 26.41 10.63 -11.94
C GLY A 597 26.14 12.08 -12.38
N ASN A 598 25.14 12.77 -11.77
CA ASN A 598 24.66 14.06 -12.29
C ASN A 598 24.35 15.10 -11.18
N HIS A 599 24.97 15.00 -10.00
CA HIS A 599 24.68 15.88 -8.85
C HIS A 599 25.62 17.09 -8.71
N ASP A 600 26.60 17.27 -9.59
CA ASP A 600 27.58 18.37 -9.55
C ASP A 600 28.21 18.55 -8.15
N LYS A 601 28.66 17.46 -7.54
CA LYS A 601 29.32 17.37 -6.23
C LYS A 601 28.52 17.87 -5.02
N ARG A 602 27.17 17.97 -5.14
CA ARG A 602 26.31 18.41 -4.02
C ARG A 602 26.32 17.42 -2.86
N PHE A 603 26.21 16.13 -3.14
CA PHE A 603 26.02 15.11 -2.12
C PHE A 603 27.33 14.44 -1.70
N LYS A 604 27.37 13.97 -0.44
CA LYS A 604 28.50 13.23 0.17
C LYS A 604 28.14 11.78 0.50
N ALA A 605 26.88 11.40 0.41
CA ALA A 605 26.43 10.03 0.59
C ALA A 605 25.13 9.78 -0.20
N PHE A 606 25.02 8.57 -0.74
CA PHE A 606 23.83 8.08 -1.39
C PHE A 606 23.32 6.79 -0.74
N ILE A 607 21.99 6.61 -0.71
CA ILE A 607 21.33 5.34 -0.38
C ILE A 607 20.27 5.06 -1.43
N ALA A 608 20.44 4.02 -2.23
CA ALA A 608 19.47 3.53 -3.21
C ALA A 608 18.92 2.18 -2.75
N HIS A 609 17.61 2.11 -2.55
CA HIS A 609 16.90 0.91 -2.19
C HIS A 609 15.97 0.52 -3.35
N ASP A 610 15.99 -0.74 -3.76
CA ASP A 610 15.15 -1.32 -4.83
C ASP A 610 15.15 -0.48 -6.13
N GLY A 611 16.28 0.17 -6.45
CA GLY A 611 16.38 1.16 -7.54
C GLY A 611 16.69 0.54 -8.89
N ILE A 612 16.17 1.14 -9.95
CA ILE A 612 16.51 0.80 -11.33
C ILE A 612 17.87 1.41 -11.67
N TYR A 613 18.87 0.57 -11.87
CA TYR A 613 20.22 0.97 -12.29
C TYR A 613 20.38 0.95 -13.82
N ASN A 614 19.81 -0.08 -14.46
CA ASN A 614 19.84 -0.26 -15.91
C ASN A 614 18.40 -0.44 -16.43
N THR A 615 17.90 0.56 -17.16
CA THR A 615 16.51 0.58 -17.66
C THR A 615 16.21 -0.49 -18.71
N GLN A 616 17.22 -0.91 -19.52
CA GLN A 616 17.04 -2.00 -20.49
C GLN A 616 16.90 -3.35 -19.79
N GLN A 617 17.74 -3.58 -18.78
CA GLN A 617 17.68 -4.78 -17.95
C GLN A 617 16.36 -4.83 -17.18
N GLN A 618 15.93 -3.72 -16.57
CA GLN A 618 14.64 -3.61 -15.88
C GLN A 618 13.47 -4.02 -16.78
N TYR A 619 13.46 -3.60 -18.04
CA TYR A 619 12.39 -3.94 -18.97
C TYR A 619 12.19 -5.46 -19.12
N VAL A 620 13.27 -6.25 -19.16
CA VAL A 620 13.20 -7.70 -19.35
C VAL A 620 13.16 -8.51 -18.05
N GLU A 621 13.29 -7.85 -16.90
CA GLU A 621 13.27 -8.49 -15.58
C GLU A 621 11.96 -8.26 -14.81
N THR A 622 11.27 -7.12 -15.02
CA THR A 622 10.08 -6.75 -14.25
C THR A 622 8.89 -7.67 -14.51
N GLU A 623 8.09 -7.89 -13.49
CA GLU A 623 6.79 -8.57 -13.61
C GLU A 623 5.67 -7.64 -14.13
N GLU A 624 5.85 -6.32 -14.08
CA GLU A 624 4.88 -5.31 -14.52
C GLU A 624 5.29 -4.63 -15.83
N LEU A 625 5.29 -5.39 -16.93
CA LEU A 625 5.74 -4.88 -18.23
C LEU A 625 4.88 -3.77 -18.83
N TRP A 626 3.59 -3.66 -18.44
CA TRP A 626 2.74 -2.55 -18.90
C TRP A 626 3.36 -1.19 -18.56
N PHE A 627 3.99 -1.06 -17.39
CA PHE A 627 4.58 0.18 -16.90
C PHE A 627 5.70 0.71 -17.80
N PRO A 628 6.82 -0.04 -18.03
CA PRO A 628 7.87 0.43 -18.92
C PRO A 628 7.44 0.52 -20.39
N ASN A 629 6.50 -0.30 -20.85
CA ASN A 629 5.98 -0.20 -22.20
C ASN A 629 5.33 1.15 -22.47
N TRP A 630 4.56 1.67 -21.52
CA TRP A 630 3.96 2.98 -21.66
C TRP A 630 4.96 4.10 -21.46
N ASP A 631 5.65 4.11 -20.32
CA ASP A 631 6.49 5.25 -19.92
C ASP A 631 7.78 5.36 -20.76
N MET A 632 8.30 4.26 -21.26
CA MET A 632 9.44 4.26 -22.20
C MET A 632 9.00 4.23 -23.68
N GLY A 633 7.72 3.98 -23.93
CA GLY A 633 7.10 4.05 -25.24
C GLY A 633 7.14 2.79 -26.08
N SER A 634 8.03 1.83 -25.83
CA SER A 634 8.08 0.51 -26.48
C SER A 634 9.16 -0.41 -25.91
N ALA A 635 9.24 -1.64 -26.41
CA ALA A 635 10.29 -2.58 -26.07
C ALA A 635 11.66 -2.19 -26.64
N PRO A 636 12.78 -2.56 -26.00
CA PRO A 636 14.14 -2.22 -26.45
C PRO A 636 14.50 -2.69 -27.86
N TRP A 637 13.87 -3.76 -28.33
CA TRP A 637 14.13 -4.36 -29.66
C TRP A 637 13.27 -3.80 -30.79
N GLU A 638 12.28 -2.93 -30.47
CA GLU A 638 11.44 -2.31 -31.49
C GLU A 638 12.20 -1.20 -32.21
N LYS A 639 12.62 -1.51 -33.44
CA LYS A 639 13.49 -0.61 -34.24
C LYS A 639 12.78 0.64 -34.79
N ALA A 640 11.46 0.61 -34.91
CA ALA A 640 10.65 1.79 -35.23
C ALA A 640 10.54 2.71 -34.00
N ALA A 641 11.63 2.84 -33.28
CA ALA A 641 11.76 3.48 -32.01
C ALA A 641 11.19 4.89 -32.05
N ASN A 642 10.27 5.16 -31.16
CA ASN A 642 9.92 6.52 -30.85
C ASN A 642 11.12 7.18 -30.11
N GLU A 643 11.24 8.49 -30.23
CA GLU A 643 12.30 9.27 -29.61
C GLU A 643 12.31 9.12 -28.07
N GLN A 644 11.15 8.89 -27.46
CA GLN A 644 10.94 8.69 -26.04
C GLN A 644 11.70 7.45 -25.52
N MET A 645 11.58 6.31 -26.19
CA MET A 645 12.30 5.09 -25.81
C MET A 645 13.80 5.27 -25.94
N GLN A 646 14.27 5.86 -27.06
CA GLN A 646 15.69 6.12 -27.26
C GLN A 646 16.25 7.02 -26.16
N LYS A 647 15.53 8.10 -25.79
CA LYS A 647 15.88 8.98 -24.68
C LYS A 647 15.94 8.21 -23.36
N ALA A 648 14.92 7.40 -23.02
CA ALA A 648 14.86 6.64 -21.78
C ALA A 648 16.07 5.70 -21.61
N PHE A 649 16.47 4.99 -22.65
CA PHE A 649 17.64 4.10 -22.59
C PHE A 649 18.98 4.86 -22.67
N ALA A 650 19.06 5.95 -23.40
CA ALA A 650 20.28 6.79 -23.50
C ALA A 650 20.59 7.56 -22.21
N THR A 651 19.60 7.71 -21.32
CA THR A 651 19.73 8.41 -20.04
C THR A 651 19.69 7.47 -18.82
N SER A 652 19.80 6.18 -19.05
CA SER A 652 19.83 5.16 -17.99
C SER A 652 21.00 5.38 -17.02
N PRO A 653 20.80 5.26 -15.70
CA PRO A 653 21.81 5.57 -14.68
C PRO A 653 23.15 4.87 -14.88
N HIS A 654 23.18 3.62 -15.33
CA HIS A 654 24.41 2.85 -15.53
C HIS A 654 25.36 3.46 -16.56
N LEU A 655 24.87 4.31 -17.46
CA LEU A 655 25.68 5.00 -18.47
C LEU A 655 26.49 6.17 -17.90
N TYR A 656 26.23 6.58 -16.67
CA TYR A 656 26.91 7.70 -16.00
C TYR A 656 27.84 7.25 -14.87
N VAL A 657 28.12 5.95 -14.75
CA VAL A 657 28.99 5.40 -13.71
C VAL A 657 30.41 5.98 -13.77
N ASP A 658 30.89 6.35 -14.96
CA ASP A 658 32.18 7.02 -15.15
C ASP A 658 32.29 8.37 -14.40
N ARG A 659 31.16 9.00 -14.02
CA ARG A 659 31.09 10.25 -13.28
C ARG A 659 30.86 10.07 -11.78
N TRP A 660 30.57 8.83 -11.32
CA TRP A 660 30.34 8.57 -9.90
C TRP A 660 31.59 8.86 -9.07
N ASP A 661 31.46 9.70 -8.05
CA ASP A 661 32.55 10.12 -7.16
C ASP A 661 32.18 10.11 -5.67
N THR A 662 30.98 9.69 -5.35
CA THR A 662 30.38 9.77 -4.01
C THR A 662 30.03 8.38 -3.49
N PRO A 663 30.29 8.10 -2.18
CA PRO A 663 29.94 6.82 -1.55
C PRO A 663 28.45 6.47 -1.67
N ILE A 664 28.16 5.17 -1.92
CA ILE A 664 26.81 4.68 -2.12
C ILE A 664 26.51 3.40 -1.33
N LEU A 665 25.34 3.36 -0.67
CA LEU A 665 24.75 2.15 -0.10
C LEU A 665 23.63 1.67 -1.02
N CYS A 666 23.77 0.44 -1.54
CA CYS A 666 22.75 -0.25 -2.33
C CYS A 666 22.02 -1.24 -1.41
N ILE A 667 20.69 -1.24 -1.43
CA ILE A 667 19.85 -2.14 -0.61
C ILE A 667 18.82 -2.82 -1.50
N HIS A 668 18.56 -4.14 -1.30
CA HIS A 668 17.55 -4.85 -2.09
C HIS A 668 17.04 -6.13 -1.39
N GLY A 669 15.77 -6.46 -1.65
CA GLY A 669 15.19 -7.76 -1.33
C GLY A 669 15.39 -8.74 -2.49
N GLN A 670 15.83 -9.98 -2.24
CA GLN A 670 16.08 -10.96 -3.31
C GLN A 670 14.80 -11.61 -3.86
N ARG A 671 13.65 -11.32 -3.25
CA ARG A 671 12.33 -11.73 -3.74
C ARG A 671 11.55 -10.57 -4.36
N ASP A 672 12.24 -9.51 -4.73
CA ASP A 672 11.68 -8.38 -5.46
C ASP A 672 11.63 -8.72 -6.95
N PHE A 673 10.42 -9.00 -7.47
CA PHE A 673 10.19 -9.27 -8.89
C PHE A 673 9.71 -8.05 -9.65
N ARG A 674 9.43 -6.95 -8.96
CA ARG A 674 9.12 -5.65 -9.56
C ARG A 674 10.36 -4.97 -10.10
N ILE A 675 11.40 -4.88 -9.26
CA ILE A 675 12.75 -4.46 -9.63
C ILE A 675 13.71 -5.52 -9.09
N GLU A 676 14.31 -6.29 -9.98
CA GLU A 676 15.15 -7.40 -9.57
C GLU A 676 16.42 -6.94 -8.80
N TYR A 677 16.80 -7.68 -7.78
CA TYR A 677 17.95 -7.38 -6.92
C TYR A 677 19.28 -7.29 -7.66
N THR A 678 19.39 -7.85 -8.86
CA THR A 678 20.52 -7.77 -9.78
C THR A 678 20.85 -6.33 -10.16
N GLN A 679 19.90 -5.41 -10.11
CA GLN A 679 20.11 -3.97 -10.29
C GLN A 679 21.03 -3.41 -9.20
N ALA A 680 20.80 -3.73 -7.94
CA ALA A 680 21.62 -3.29 -6.82
C ALA A 680 23.02 -3.96 -6.83
N GLU A 681 23.11 -5.24 -7.17
CA GLU A 681 24.39 -5.94 -7.32
C GLU A 681 25.25 -5.34 -8.44
N SER A 682 24.64 -5.00 -9.57
CA SER A 682 25.30 -4.36 -10.70
C SER A 682 25.83 -2.96 -10.32
N ALA A 683 25.01 -2.14 -9.67
CA ALA A 683 25.39 -0.82 -9.20
C ALA A 683 26.53 -0.88 -8.17
N PHE A 684 26.43 -1.77 -7.18
CA PHE A 684 27.46 -2.00 -6.18
C PHE A 684 28.78 -2.44 -6.81
N THR A 685 28.74 -3.41 -7.73
CA THR A 685 29.93 -3.92 -8.43
C THR A 685 30.61 -2.80 -9.22
N ALA A 686 29.83 -2.02 -9.98
CA ALA A 686 30.34 -0.90 -10.75
C ALA A 686 31.03 0.16 -9.86
N ALA A 687 30.41 0.53 -8.73
CA ALA A 687 30.96 1.46 -7.76
C ALA A 687 32.32 0.94 -7.19
N ARG A 688 32.37 -0.34 -6.78
CA ARG A 688 33.56 -0.97 -6.23
C ARG A 688 34.70 -1.09 -7.26
N MET A 689 34.38 -1.44 -8.50
CA MET A 689 35.38 -1.52 -9.59
C MET A 689 35.99 -0.14 -9.91
N ARG A 690 35.24 0.93 -9.69
CA ARG A 690 35.72 2.30 -9.80
C ARG A 690 36.51 2.80 -8.56
N GLY A 691 36.64 1.96 -7.53
CA GLY A 691 37.34 2.30 -6.30
C GLY A 691 36.55 3.17 -5.32
N LEU A 692 35.23 3.32 -5.52
CA LEU A 692 34.36 4.06 -4.60
C LEU A 692 34.07 3.24 -3.34
N ASP A 693 33.91 3.94 -2.21
CA ASP A 693 33.29 3.34 -1.04
C ASP A 693 31.85 3.00 -1.36
N ALA A 694 31.52 1.72 -1.33
CA ALA A 694 30.18 1.22 -1.53
C ALA A 694 29.89 0.06 -0.59
N GLN A 695 28.64 -0.05 -0.18
CA GLN A 695 28.10 -1.16 0.62
C GLN A 695 26.87 -1.74 -0.05
N LEU A 696 26.71 -3.05 0.04
CA LEU A 696 25.52 -3.77 -0.43
C LEU A 696 24.85 -4.44 0.77
N LEU A 697 23.53 -4.23 0.92
CA LEU A 697 22.68 -4.90 1.90
C LEU A 697 21.61 -5.69 1.13
N LEU A 698 21.69 -7.02 1.15
CA LEU A 698 20.71 -7.91 0.54
C LEU A 698 19.90 -8.61 1.62
N PHE A 699 18.59 -8.75 1.36
CA PHE A 699 17.68 -9.54 2.18
C PHE A 699 17.17 -10.73 1.36
N PRO A 700 17.65 -11.96 1.64
CA PRO A 700 17.29 -13.15 0.86
C PRO A 700 15.80 -13.49 0.86
N ASP A 701 15.07 -13.00 1.86
CA ASP A 701 13.69 -13.38 2.17
C ASP A 701 12.72 -12.18 2.28
N GLU A 702 13.11 -11.01 1.75
CA GLU A 702 12.26 -9.82 1.60
C GLU A 702 12.00 -9.53 0.12
N ASN A 703 10.86 -8.86 -0.13
CA ASN A 703 10.44 -8.41 -1.46
C ASN A 703 10.83 -6.94 -1.71
N HIS A 704 10.05 -6.23 -2.52
CA HIS A 704 10.19 -4.78 -2.76
C HIS A 704 10.06 -3.95 -1.47
N TRP A 705 9.50 -4.54 -0.41
CA TRP A 705 9.39 -3.95 0.93
C TRP A 705 10.18 -4.80 1.95
N VAL A 706 10.57 -4.17 3.06
CA VAL A 706 11.20 -4.87 4.19
C VAL A 706 10.15 -5.02 5.28
N LEU A 707 9.60 -6.22 5.44
CA LEU A 707 8.40 -6.48 6.22
C LEU A 707 8.66 -7.18 7.56
N LYS A 708 9.77 -7.91 7.68
CA LYS A 708 10.11 -8.63 8.91
C LYS A 708 10.77 -7.69 9.93
N PRO A 709 10.39 -7.74 11.21
CA PRO A 709 10.87 -6.80 12.23
C PRO A 709 12.39 -6.69 12.35
N GLN A 710 13.10 -7.82 12.37
CA GLN A 710 14.56 -7.80 12.50
C GLN A 710 15.24 -7.26 11.24
N ASN A 711 14.69 -7.57 10.05
CA ASN A 711 15.20 -7.03 8.79
C ASN A 711 14.95 -5.52 8.73
N GLY A 712 13.78 -5.03 9.15
CA GLY A 712 13.46 -3.61 9.21
C GLY A 712 14.40 -2.85 10.18
N ILE A 713 14.71 -3.42 11.35
CA ILE A 713 15.67 -2.85 12.29
C ILE A 713 17.09 -2.85 11.68
N LEU A 714 17.51 -3.95 11.05
CA LEU A 714 18.82 -4.03 10.38
C LEU A 714 18.93 -3.00 9.26
N TRP A 715 17.86 -2.85 8.44
CA TRP A 715 17.77 -1.85 7.39
C TRP A 715 18.00 -0.44 7.96
N GLN A 716 17.22 -0.04 8.97
CA GLN A 716 17.31 1.29 9.58
C GLN A 716 18.66 1.55 10.25
N ARG A 717 19.21 0.57 10.99
CA ARG A 717 20.53 0.68 11.60
C ARG A 717 21.64 0.80 10.56
N THR A 718 21.57 0.08 9.45
CA THR A 718 22.57 0.15 8.37
C THR A 718 22.47 1.48 7.64
N PHE A 719 21.23 1.95 7.39
CA PHE A 719 20.92 3.26 6.80
C PHE A 719 21.58 4.39 7.60
N PHE A 720 21.36 4.46 8.92
CA PHE A 720 21.92 5.53 9.74
C PHE A 720 23.42 5.39 9.95
N ARG A 721 23.97 4.17 10.13
CA ARG A 721 25.43 3.97 10.20
C ARG A 721 26.14 4.46 8.95
N TRP A 722 25.52 4.25 7.78
CA TRP A 722 26.06 4.75 6.51
C TRP A 722 26.05 6.27 6.44
N LEU A 723 24.92 6.90 6.72
CA LEU A 723 24.79 8.36 6.70
C LEU A 723 25.70 9.02 7.75
N ASP A 724 25.74 8.52 8.98
CA ASP A 724 26.56 9.08 10.05
C ASP A 724 28.06 9.03 9.71
N LYS A 725 28.51 7.94 9.05
CA LYS A 725 29.89 7.81 8.59
C LYS A 725 30.32 8.95 7.66
N TRP A 726 29.42 9.41 6.80
CA TRP A 726 29.74 10.37 5.75
C TRP A 726 29.27 11.80 6.01
N LEU A 727 28.22 11.97 6.79
CA LEU A 727 27.56 13.25 6.98
C LEU A 727 27.73 13.85 8.39
N LYS A 728 28.29 13.11 9.35
CA LYS A 728 28.51 13.57 10.73
C LYS A 728 29.97 13.43 11.16
N LYS A 729 30.86 13.94 10.38
CA LYS A 729 32.32 13.96 10.70
C LYS A 729 32.72 15.28 11.37
#